data_fe091c27cc29caa116d71e3f7f20e0b3
#
_entry.id   fe091c27cc29caa116d71e3f7f20e0b3
#
_cell.length_a   1.000
_cell.length_b   1.000
_cell.length_c   1.000
_cell.angle_alpha   90.00
_cell.angle_beta   90.00
_cell.angle_gamma   90.00
#
_symmetry.space_group_name_H-M   'P 1'
#
loop_
_entity.id
_entity.type
_entity.pdbx_description
1 polymer ?
#
loop_
_entity_poly.entity_id
_entity_poly.type
_entity_poly.pdbx_seq_one_letter_code
_entity_poly.pdbx_strand_id
1 'polypeptide(L)'
;MSPKGVHAKTAAALAALTLSFTGVVLTPGVTATESGQDFTSQAVANGGDGKFPVYRIPSIVQLNNGDLVVSYDGRPSLRDAPNPNSILQRRSTDGGRTWGEQTVIHAGVPGAQKQGYSDPSYVYDAEKNILFNFHVYSKDAGFFQSVDSDDDAARNVMSAEVSTSTDNGKTWTHRLITNVVKPKGITGTFATSGNGIQVKHGKYAGRLVQQYIGTDSAHNGYAYSVYSDDHGATWHAGNRIGNSFNENKVVELSDGRLMLNSRNWGDGVGRLVAISDDGGVTWKNQYLDTALVDPEVNAGITRMNPQATSGKAAKELLFTNANNSPYNWQIDVDRKGQWINRITGNVRYSCDNGATWPVSRVYHYGPHAYSSLTALKDGTFAVAYETKTDKEIRVGTFGREWLKPFCANFAPASVSLGAGESTSVSVTIRNDDDVALPAGSMRLTGLPENVSSELVATPALKPGESATVNVKVTATKDIVADTYNVDATLEAGQYSLRGSVELKLTTPELIALTVAGERSDYTRDIVAKPYQAGEKLPFHWSIVNNTSNTLHIDGAKGPKGTEIESCSGDIAPGTTMWCSTSGYVVSEQEAKQGYLDSTLTLTYTQGDSQVTYSVTRFDQNLGKRRMLPAAPTPQPTEQPTQSPTPAPTASPTAT
;
A
#
# COMPACT_ATOMS: atom_id res chain seq x y z
N MET A 1 -48.61 10.55 50.52
CA MET A 1 -49.31 11.81 50.28
C MET A 1 -49.26 12.09 48.78
N SER A 2 -50.38 11.92 48.11
CA SER A 2 -50.74 12.44 46.78
C SER A 2 -51.23 13.88 46.98
N PRO A 3 -51.31 14.77 45.94
CA PRO A 3 -52.17 14.58 44.76
C PRO A 3 -51.68 15.26 43.45
N LYS A 4 -52.10 14.73 42.30
CA LYS A 4 -53.17 15.17 41.35
C LYS A 4 -52.92 16.38 40.43
N GLY A 5 -53.23 16.20 39.14
CA GLY A 5 -53.79 17.13 38.16
C GLY A 5 -53.27 16.83 36.73
N VAL A 6 -53.91 16.24 35.81
CA VAL A 6 -55.18 16.26 35.06
C VAL A 6 -55.19 17.30 33.90
N HIS A 7 -55.52 16.77 32.71
CA HIS A 7 -56.06 17.34 31.44
C HIS A 7 -55.08 17.98 30.43
N ALA A 8 -55.24 17.88 29.08
CA ALA A 8 -56.44 17.59 28.26
C ALA A 8 -56.05 17.08 26.87
N LYS A 9 -57.00 16.42 26.23
CA LYS A 9 -56.99 15.90 24.86
C LYS A 9 -57.22 17.02 23.82
N THR A 10 -56.65 16.89 22.63
CA THR A 10 -57.33 17.38 21.41
C THR A 10 -57.07 16.42 20.23
N ALA A 11 -58.16 15.94 19.66
CA ALA A 11 -58.24 15.12 18.48
C ALA A 11 -58.32 16.02 17.23
N ALA A 12 -57.66 15.63 16.12
CA ALA A 12 -57.94 16.18 14.80
C ALA A 12 -58.04 15.02 13.79
N ALA A 13 -59.08 15.11 13.00
CA ALA A 13 -59.63 14.09 12.13
C ALA A 13 -58.81 13.86 10.85
N LEU A 14 -58.72 12.56 10.44
CA LEU A 14 -58.30 12.13 9.11
C LEU A 14 -59.46 12.24 8.12
N ALA A 15 -59.22 12.89 6.99
CA ALA A 15 -60.04 12.76 5.79
C ALA A 15 -59.38 11.77 4.82
N ALA A 16 -60.09 10.67 4.55
CA ALA A 16 -59.66 9.66 3.59
C ALA A 16 -60.08 10.06 2.16
N LEU A 17 -59.12 10.14 1.22
CA LEU A 17 -59.36 10.20 -0.21
C LEU A 17 -59.10 8.82 -0.78
N THR A 18 -60.14 8.14 -1.29
CA THR A 18 -60.04 6.91 -2.08
C THR A 18 -59.76 7.24 -3.53
N LEU A 19 -58.60 6.84 -4.05
CA LEU A 19 -58.35 6.75 -5.48
C LEU A 19 -58.37 5.29 -5.93
N SER A 20 -59.26 4.96 -6.84
CA SER A 20 -59.37 3.66 -7.50
C SER A 20 -58.28 3.52 -8.54
N PHE A 21 -57.42 2.53 -8.41
CA PHE A 21 -56.45 2.13 -9.45
C PHE A 21 -56.94 0.85 -10.12
N THR A 22 -57.17 0.94 -11.44
CA THR A 22 -57.34 -0.21 -12.33
C THR A 22 -56.04 -0.97 -12.48
N GLY A 23 -56.08 -2.26 -12.28
CA GLY A 23 -54.93 -3.14 -12.30
C GLY A 23 -54.32 -3.26 -13.71
N VAL A 24 -53.00 -3.06 -13.76
CA VAL A 24 -52.11 -3.57 -14.83
C VAL A 24 -51.26 -4.66 -14.17
N VAL A 25 -51.45 -5.90 -14.65
CA VAL A 25 -50.59 -7.02 -14.26
C VAL A 25 -49.25 -6.84 -14.96
N LEU A 26 -48.26 -6.40 -14.19
CA LEU A 26 -46.85 -6.44 -14.61
C LEU A 26 -46.23 -7.76 -14.14
N THR A 27 -45.78 -8.57 -15.10
CA THR A 27 -44.89 -9.71 -14.85
C THR A 27 -43.65 -9.23 -14.12
N PRO A 28 -43.13 -9.96 -13.12
CA PRO A 28 -41.91 -9.57 -12.43
C PRO A 28 -40.73 -9.76 -13.39
N GLY A 29 -40.34 -8.69 -14.04
CA GLY A 29 -38.99 -8.56 -14.58
C GLY A 29 -38.03 -8.50 -13.40
N VAL A 30 -37.07 -9.41 -13.35
CA VAL A 30 -35.93 -9.35 -12.41
C VAL A 30 -35.14 -8.10 -12.76
N THR A 31 -35.49 -6.98 -12.13
CA THR A 31 -34.58 -5.83 -12.08
C THR A 31 -33.46 -6.19 -11.13
N ALA A 32 -32.28 -6.49 -11.68
CA ALA A 32 -31.06 -6.41 -10.91
C ALA A 32 -30.99 -5.00 -10.32
N THR A 33 -31.23 -4.87 -9.03
CA THR A 33 -30.92 -3.65 -8.31
C THR A 33 -29.41 -3.49 -8.34
N GLU A 34 -28.91 -2.58 -9.15
CA GLU A 34 -27.55 -2.05 -9.05
C GLU A 34 -27.42 -1.38 -7.67
N SER A 35 -27.01 -2.15 -6.68
CA SER A 35 -26.57 -1.60 -5.42
C SER A 35 -25.18 -1.01 -5.66
N GLY A 36 -25.08 0.31 -5.79
CA GLY A 36 -23.84 1.05 -5.68
C GLY A 36 -23.25 0.73 -4.31
N GLN A 37 -22.40 -0.30 -4.24
CA GLN A 37 -21.81 -0.71 -2.96
C GLN A 37 -20.70 0.27 -2.62
N ASP A 38 -20.93 1.08 -1.60
CA ASP A 38 -19.88 1.80 -0.89
C ASP A 38 -18.83 0.80 -0.37
N PHE A 39 -17.61 1.27 -0.15
CA PHE A 39 -16.61 0.45 0.51
C PHE A 39 -17.08 0.11 1.93
N THR A 40 -17.22 -1.17 2.21
CA THR A 40 -17.57 -1.67 3.55
C THR A 40 -16.39 -2.42 4.14
N SER A 41 -16.21 -2.38 5.46
CA SER A 41 -15.07 -3.04 6.10
C SER A 41 -15.41 -3.52 7.51
N GLN A 42 -15.00 -4.75 7.83
CA GLN A 42 -15.17 -5.37 9.13
C GLN A 42 -13.86 -5.91 9.69
N ALA A 43 -13.68 -5.82 11.01
CA ALA A 43 -12.60 -6.52 11.70
C ALA A 43 -12.93 -8.03 11.74
N VAL A 44 -11.97 -8.84 11.31
CA VAL A 44 -12.07 -10.32 11.35
C VAL A 44 -11.19 -10.93 12.44
N ALA A 45 -10.16 -10.19 12.87
CA ALA A 45 -9.34 -10.54 14.02
C ALA A 45 -8.79 -9.26 14.65
N ASN A 46 -8.86 -9.13 15.96
CA ASN A 46 -8.40 -7.96 16.69
C ASN A 46 -7.58 -8.41 17.90
N GLY A 47 -6.37 -7.88 18.04
CA GLY A 47 -5.44 -8.26 19.09
C GLY A 47 -6.04 -8.09 20.48
N GLY A 48 -6.01 -9.16 21.26
CA GLY A 48 -6.65 -9.24 22.57
C GLY A 48 -8.07 -9.82 22.59
N ASP A 49 -8.74 -9.95 21.44
CA ASP A 49 -10.06 -10.55 21.32
C ASP A 49 -9.96 -12.08 21.10
N GLY A 50 -9.23 -12.79 21.93
CA GLY A 50 -9.02 -14.22 21.78
C GLY A 50 -7.70 -14.68 22.38
N LYS A 51 -7.10 -15.75 21.80
CA LYS A 51 -5.87 -16.35 22.33
C LYS A 51 -4.60 -15.54 22.04
N PHE A 52 -4.63 -14.65 21.06
CA PHE A 52 -3.42 -13.99 20.58
C PHE A 52 -3.52 -12.46 20.73
N PRO A 53 -2.47 -11.82 21.25
CA PRO A 53 -2.40 -10.37 21.38
C PRO A 53 -2.16 -9.67 20.03
N VAL A 54 -1.76 -10.42 18.99
CA VAL A 54 -1.37 -9.89 17.68
C VAL A 54 -1.92 -10.78 16.58
N TYR A 55 -2.52 -10.17 15.56
CA TYR A 55 -2.93 -10.84 14.33
C TYR A 55 -2.29 -10.11 13.15
N ARG A 56 -1.62 -10.87 12.26
CA ARG A 56 -0.88 -10.32 11.11
C ARG A 56 -1.05 -11.19 9.87
N ILE A 57 -0.56 -10.68 8.74
CA ILE A 57 -0.28 -11.40 7.49
C ILE A 57 -1.54 -12.02 6.88
N PRO A 58 -2.42 -11.19 6.28
CA PRO A 58 -3.66 -11.69 5.71
C PRO A 58 -3.48 -12.37 4.34
N SER A 59 -4.27 -13.41 4.12
CA SER A 59 -4.51 -14.04 2.82
C SER A 59 -6.01 -14.26 2.65
N ILE A 60 -6.57 -13.94 1.48
CA ILE A 60 -8.01 -14.08 1.21
C ILE A 60 -8.27 -14.70 -0.16
N VAL A 61 -9.26 -15.62 -0.23
CA VAL A 61 -9.69 -16.23 -1.49
C VAL A 61 -11.19 -16.55 -1.46
N GLN A 62 -11.85 -16.51 -2.63
CA GLN A 62 -13.20 -17.02 -2.79
C GLN A 62 -13.17 -18.45 -3.36
N LEU A 63 -13.92 -19.35 -2.75
CA LEU A 63 -14.06 -20.75 -3.15
C LEU A 63 -15.16 -20.91 -4.20
N ASN A 64 -15.24 -22.11 -4.82
CA ASN A 64 -16.23 -22.43 -5.84
C ASN A 64 -17.68 -22.34 -5.32
N ASN A 65 -17.92 -22.68 -4.06
CA ASN A 65 -19.23 -22.58 -3.42
C ASN A 65 -19.65 -21.15 -3.05
N GLY A 66 -18.80 -20.14 -3.31
CA GLY A 66 -19.05 -18.74 -3.01
C GLY A 66 -18.52 -18.27 -1.66
N ASP A 67 -18.09 -19.18 -0.78
CA ASP A 67 -17.52 -18.82 0.50
C ASP A 67 -16.25 -18.00 0.34
N LEU A 68 -16.07 -16.98 1.16
CA LEU A 68 -14.79 -16.32 1.37
C LEU A 68 -14.07 -16.97 2.55
N VAL A 69 -12.79 -17.27 2.39
CA VAL A 69 -11.93 -17.69 3.48
C VAL A 69 -10.76 -16.71 3.60
N VAL A 70 -10.48 -16.30 4.83
CA VAL A 70 -9.34 -15.46 5.18
C VAL A 70 -8.46 -16.20 6.18
N SER A 71 -7.16 -16.31 5.89
CA SER A 71 -6.17 -16.81 6.86
C SER A 71 -5.22 -15.70 7.29
N TYR A 72 -4.63 -15.87 8.46
CA TYR A 72 -3.71 -14.91 9.07
C TYR A 72 -2.93 -15.58 10.20
N ASP A 73 -1.82 -14.94 10.59
CA ASP A 73 -1.06 -15.34 11.77
C ASP A 73 -1.80 -14.95 13.05
N GLY A 74 -1.87 -15.88 14.01
CA GLY A 74 -2.09 -15.58 15.42
C GLY A 74 -0.75 -15.64 16.15
N ARG A 75 -0.30 -14.51 16.68
CA ARG A 75 1.04 -14.35 17.24
C ARG A 75 1.00 -14.09 18.75
N PRO A 76 1.82 -14.78 19.55
CA PRO A 76 1.94 -14.50 21.00
C PRO A 76 2.69 -13.20 21.28
N SER A 77 3.35 -12.61 20.29
CA SER A 77 4.04 -11.31 20.36
C SER A 77 4.18 -10.71 18.96
N LEU A 78 4.67 -9.47 18.85
CA LEU A 78 4.95 -8.80 17.57
C LEU A 78 6.12 -9.43 16.77
N ARG A 79 6.83 -10.40 17.34
CA ARG A 79 8.01 -11.01 16.69
C ARG A 79 7.59 -11.85 15.49
N ASP A 80 8.39 -11.75 14.44
CA ASP A 80 8.34 -12.66 13.30
C ASP A 80 8.93 -14.05 13.69
N ALA A 81 9.01 -14.98 12.74
CA ALA A 81 9.71 -16.25 12.95
C ALA A 81 11.17 -16.02 13.41
N PRO A 82 11.70 -16.82 14.35
CA PRO A 82 11.12 -18.00 14.98
C PRO A 82 10.29 -17.64 16.23
N ASN A 83 9.01 -17.60 16.10
CA ASN A 83 8.05 -17.35 17.17
C ASN A 83 6.97 -18.46 17.07
N PRO A 84 6.36 -18.96 18.15
CA PRO A 84 5.34 -20.00 18.06
C PRO A 84 3.99 -19.46 17.56
N ASN A 85 4.02 -18.86 16.37
CA ASN A 85 2.85 -18.36 15.68
C ASN A 85 1.97 -19.52 15.19
N SER A 86 0.68 -19.28 15.03
CA SER A 86 -0.29 -20.23 14.47
C SER A 86 -0.90 -19.67 13.21
N ILE A 87 -1.22 -20.52 12.25
CA ILE A 87 -2.04 -20.14 11.08
C ILE A 87 -3.50 -20.36 11.44
N LEU A 88 -4.26 -19.28 11.35
CA LEU A 88 -5.68 -19.22 11.70
C LEU A 88 -6.52 -18.91 10.48
N GLN A 89 -7.82 -19.16 10.55
CA GLN A 89 -8.77 -18.94 9.47
C GLN A 89 -10.12 -18.50 9.99
N ARG A 90 -10.83 -17.65 9.23
CA ARG A 90 -12.27 -17.43 9.32
C ARG A 90 -12.94 -17.59 7.96
N ARG A 91 -14.24 -17.86 8.00
CA ARG A 91 -15.07 -18.07 6.81
C ARG A 91 -16.25 -17.11 6.81
N SER A 92 -16.59 -16.61 5.64
CA SER A 92 -17.84 -15.92 5.36
C SER A 92 -18.61 -16.66 4.27
N THR A 93 -19.92 -16.83 4.45
CA THR A 93 -20.84 -17.46 3.48
C THR A 93 -21.77 -16.46 2.82
N ASP A 94 -21.59 -15.17 3.10
CA ASP A 94 -22.48 -14.08 2.68
C ASP A 94 -21.73 -12.93 1.97
N GLY A 95 -20.59 -13.24 1.32
CA GLY A 95 -19.79 -12.27 0.59
C GLY A 95 -18.98 -11.31 1.47
N GLY A 96 -18.63 -11.72 2.68
CA GLY A 96 -17.80 -10.94 3.61
C GLY A 96 -18.59 -10.02 4.55
N ARG A 97 -19.92 -10.11 4.57
CA ARG A 97 -20.78 -9.31 5.44
C ARG A 97 -20.74 -9.79 6.89
N THR A 98 -20.64 -11.10 7.10
CA THR A 98 -20.43 -11.69 8.43
C THR A 98 -19.35 -12.77 8.36
N TRP A 99 -18.71 -13.01 9.51
CA TRP A 99 -17.61 -13.97 9.61
C TRP A 99 -17.89 -14.96 10.74
N GLY A 100 -17.76 -16.25 10.42
CA GLY A 100 -17.92 -17.36 11.37
C GLY A 100 -16.78 -17.43 12.39
N GLU A 101 -16.82 -18.46 13.22
CA GLU A 101 -15.82 -18.72 14.26
C GLU A 101 -14.41 -18.87 13.68
N GLN A 102 -13.40 -18.47 14.46
CA GLN A 102 -12.01 -18.67 14.13
C GLN A 102 -11.61 -20.14 14.26
N THR A 103 -11.05 -20.69 13.20
CA THR A 103 -10.51 -22.05 13.17
C THR A 103 -9.00 -22.03 13.01
N VAL A 104 -8.35 -23.14 13.33
CA VAL A 104 -6.90 -23.30 13.23
C VAL A 104 -6.55 -24.15 12.01
N ILE A 105 -5.70 -23.62 11.14
CA ILE A 105 -5.09 -24.41 10.05
C ILE A 105 -3.92 -25.18 10.63
N HIS A 106 -2.97 -24.49 11.28
CA HIS A 106 -1.84 -25.15 11.96
C HIS A 106 -1.48 -24.39 13.25
N ALA A 107 -1.39 -25.12 14.36
CA ALA A 107 -1.15 -24.55 15.68
C ALA A 107 0.35 -24.48 16.01
N GLY A 108 0.84 -23.31 16.42
CA GLY A 108 2.17 -23.14 16.97
C GLY A 108 2.33 -23.84 18.33
N VAL A 109 3.52 -24.31 18.61
CA VAL A 109 3.88 -24.99 19.86
C VAL A 109 4.89 -24.13 20.63
N PRO A 110 4.53 -23.61 21.82
CA PRO A 110 5.46 -22.84 22.65
C PRO A 110 6.42 -23.74 23.44
N GLY A 111 7.44 -23.11 24.06
CA GLY A 111 8.37 -23.79 24.95
C GLY A 111 9.74 -24.09 24.32
N ALA A 112 10.53 -24.97 24.98
CA ALA A 112 11.92 -25.26 24.57
C ALA A 112 12.00 -25.94 23.20
N GLN A 113 10.99 -26.73 22.83
CA GLN A 113 10.84 -27.33 21.50
C GLN A 113 9.85 -26.58 20.63
N LYS A 114 9.90 -25.26 20.66
CA LYS A 114 8.96 -24.42 19.93
C LYS A 114 8.89 -24.76 18.45
N GLN A 115 7.69 -24.63 17.92
CA GLN A 115 7.37 -24.71 16.50
C GLN A 115 6.46 -23.54 16.15
N GLY A 116 6.72 -22.85 15.07
CA GLY A 116 5.94 -21.72 14.63
C GLY A 116 5.60 -21.80 13.16
N TYR A 117 4.40 -21.37 12.83
CA TYR A 117 3.86 -21.33 11.47
C TYR A 117 3.43 -19.91 11.16
N SER A 118 3.92 -19.35 10.04
CA SER A 118 3.74 -17.94 9.69
C SER A 118 3.59 -17.73 8.20
N ASP A 119 3.11 -16.55 7.83
CA ASP A 119 3.08 -16.05 6.45
C ASP A 119 2.18 -16.89 5.53
N PRO A 120 0.87 -17.05 5.86
CA PRO A 120 -0.05 -17.84 5.06
C PRO A 120 -0.25 -17.26 3.67
N SER A 121 -0.29 -18.14 2.67
CA SER A 121 -0.63 -17.80 1.29
C SER A 121 -1.56 -18.87 0.70
N TYR A 122 -2.74 -18.43 0.26
CA TYR A 122 -3.67 -19.34 -0.41
C TYR A 122 -3.34 -19.51 -1.88
N VAL A 123 -3.40 -20.76 -2.35
CA VAL A 123 -3.56 -21.11 -3.75
C VAL A 123 -4.81 -21.99 -3.87
N TYR A 124 -5.72 -21.61 -4.73
CA TYR A 124 -6.96 -22.35 -4.92
C TYR A 124 -7.02 -22.99 -6.31
N ASP A 125 -7.01 -24.31 -6.36
CA ASP A 125 -7.31 -25.07 -7.54
C ASP A 125 -8.84 -25.17 -7.73
N ALA A 126 -9.36 -24.28 -8.54
CA ALA A 126 -10.81 -24.23 -8.80
C ALA A 126 -11.31 -25.41 -9.64
N GLU A 127 -10.44 -26.11 -10.39
CA GLU A 127 -10.81 -27.27 -11.21
C GLU A 127 -11.05 -28.52 -10.37
N LYS A 128 -10.22 -28.73 -9.34
CA LYS A 128 -10.30 -29.86 -8.43
C LYS A 128 -10.92 -29.55 -7.07
N ASN A 129 -11.24 -28.26 -6.83
CA ASN A 129 -11.73 -27.79 -5.54
C ASN A 129 -10.76 -28.10 -4.39
N ILE A 130 -9.47 -27.89 -4.62
CA ILE A 130 -8.41 -28.08 -3.62
C ILE A 130 -7.90 -26.72 -3.17
N LEU A 131 -7.89 -26.50 -1.85
CA LEU A 131 -7.35 -25.29 -1.25
C LEU A 131 -6.00 -25.61 -0.61
N PHE A 132 -4.95 -24.90 -1.05
CA PHE A 132 -3.62 -24.95 -0.48
C PHE A 132 -3.39 -23.71 0.38
N ASN A 133 -2.72 -23.88 1.52
CA ASN A 133 -2.17 -22.80 2.32
C ASN A 133 -0.68 -23.04 2.50
N PHE A 134 0.13 -22.27 1.80
CA PHE A 134 1.59 -22.29 1.94
C PHE A 134 1.98 -21.43 3.11
N HIS A 135 2.94 -21.88 3.90
CA HIS A 135 3.42 -21.13 5.05
C HIS A 135 4.81 -21.59 5.51
N VAL A 136 5.41 -20.78 6.36
CA VAL A 136 6.66 -21.09 7.04
C VAL A 136 6.43 -22.15 8.11
N TYR A 137 7.41 -23.05 8.27
CA TYR A 137 7.63 -23.80 9.49
C TYR A 137 8.98 -23.43 10.08
N SER A 138 8.99 -22.81 11.25
CA SER A 138 10.20 -22.35 11.95
C SER A 138 10.34 -22.99 13.32
N LYS A 139 11.60 -23.17 13.74
CA LYS A 139 11.97 -23.73 15.04
C LYS A 139 12.81 -22.72 15.84
N ASP A 140 14.13 -22.66 15.62
CA ASP A 140 15.02 -21.74 16.32
C ASP A 140 15.60 -20.64 15.41
N ALA A 141 15.50 -20.80 14.08
CA ALA A 141 15.98 -19.83 13.12
C ALA A 141 14.80 -19.14 12.38
N GLY A 142 14.91 -17.84 12.18
CA GLY A 142 14.09 -17.05 11.27
C GLY A 142 14.78 -16.89 9.92
N PHE A 143 14.27 -15.95 9.10
CA PHE A 143 14.66 -15.79 7.71
C PHE A 143 16.17 -15.55 7.52
N PHE A 144 16.76 -14.65 8.30
CA PHE A 144 18.18 -14.30 8.20
C PHE A 144 19.13 -15.20 9.00
N GLN A 145 18.61 -16.04 9.90
CA GLN A 145 19.40 -16.95 10.75
C GLN A 145 19.39 -18.39 10.23
N SER A 146 18.54 -18.67 9.24
CA SER A 146 18.46 -19.99 8.62
C SER A 146 19.70 -20.31 7.79
N VAL A 147 20.01 -21.59 7.63
CA VAL A 147 21.18 -22.07 6.89
C VAL A 147 20.78 -22.69 5.55
N ASP A 148 21.75 -22.81 4.62
CA ASP A 148 21.59 -23.50 3.32
C ASP A 148 21.50 -25.01 3.54
N SER A 149 20.31 -25.46 3.92
CA SER A 149 19.98 -26.88 4.13
C SER A 149 18.47 -27.06 3.92
N ASP A 150 18.07 -28.22 3.49
CA ASP A 150 16.68 -28.67 3.35
C ASP A 150 16.30 -29.74 4.40
N ASP A 151 17.17 -29.96 5.41
CA ASP A 151 16.88 -30.86 6.52
C ASP A 151 15.82 -30.29 7.47
N ASP A 152 14.59 -30.70 7.28
CA ASP A 152 13.46 -30.30 8.10
C ASP A 152 13.54 -30.69 9.57
N ALA A 153 14.43 -31.63 9.94
CA ALA A 153 14.69 -31.98 11.33
C ALA A 153 15.62 -31.00 12.04
N ALA A 154 16.50 -30.32 11.29
CA ALA A 154 17.45 -29.37 11.84
C ALA A 154 16.71 -28.10 12.36
N ARG A 155 17.02 -27.71 13.61
CA ARG A 155 16.32 -26.59 14.26
C ARG A 155 16.73 -25.21 13.74
N ASN A 156 17.88 -25.08 13.10
CA ASN A 156 18.40 -23.87 12.47
C ASN A 156 18.01 -23.76 10.99
N VAL A 157 17.12 -24.61 10.50
CA VAL A 157 16.53 -24.52 9.15
C VAL A 157 15.12 -23.95 9.24
N MET A 158 14.87 -22.89 8.50
CA MET A 158 13.53 -22.39 8.21
C MET A 158 12.96 -23.22 7.06
N SER A 159 11.93 -23.97 7.35
CA SER A 159 11.31 -24.96 6.47
C SER A 159 10.08 -24.41 5.77
N ALA A 160 9.73 -24.97 4.63
CA ALA A 160 8.52 -24.67 3.87
C ALA A 160 7.50 -25.80 4.05
N GLU A 161 6.26 -25.41 4.38
CA GLU A 161 5.15 -26.34 4.53
C GLU A 161 3.97 -25.92 3.67
N VAL A 162 3.21 -26.90 3.17
CA VAL A 162 1.93 -26.71 2.52
C VAL A 162 0.85 -27.50 3.25
N SER A 163 -0.19 -26.78 3.69
CA SER A 163 -1.42 -27.39 4.21
C SER A 163 -2.43 -27.51 3.08
N THR A 164 -3.07 -28.67 2.94
CA THR A 164 -3.99 -29.00 1.85
C THR A 164 -5.36 -29.36 2.41
N SER A 165 -6.40 -28.79 1.82
CA SER A 165 -7.81 -29.09 2.12
C SER A 165 -8.58 -29.44 0.85
N THR A 166 -9.37 -30.51 0.90
CA THR A 166 -10.29 -30.94 -0.18
C THR A 166 -11.76 -30.77 0.19
N ASP A 167 -12.03 -30.19 1.33
CA ASP A 167 -13.37 -29.99 1.89
C ASP A 167 -13.72 -28.49 2.12
N ASN A 168 -13.18 -27.65 1.24
CA ASN A 168 -13.34 -26.19 1.29
C ASN A 168 -12.68 -25.54 2.53
N GLY A 169 -11.56 -26.05 3.01
CA GLY A 169 -10.83 -25.47 4.14
C GLY A 169 -11.42 -25.77 5.52
N LYS A 170 -12.17 -26.88 5.67
CA LYS A 170 -12.70 -27.33 6.96
C LYS A 170 -11.69 -28.21 7.71
N THR A 171 -11.01 -29.09 6.98
CA THR A 171 -9.94 -29.94 7.52
C THR A 171 -8.68 -29.81 6.66
N TRP A 172 -7.52 -30.07 7.27
CA TRP A 172 -6.23 -29.84 6.69
C TRP A 172 -5.27 -31.01 6.90
N THR A 173 -4.50 -31.33 5.87
CA THR A 173 -3.33 -32.20 5.93
C THR A 173 -2.08 -31.37 5.67
N HIS A 174 -0.96 -31.72 6.28
CA HIS A 174 0.26 -30.92 6.25
C HIS A 174 1.40 -31.71 5.60
N ARG A 175 2.21 -31.05 4.76
CA ARG A 175 3.36 -31.66 4.10
C ARG A 175 4.51 -30.65 4.03
N LEU A 176 5.69 -31.07 4.53
CA LEU A 176 6.93 -30.35 4.34
C LEU A 176 7.38 -30.51 2.88
N ILE A 177 7.81 -29.40 2.28
CA ILE A 177 8.24 -29.32 0.89
C ILE A 177 9.57 -28.58 0.72
N THR A 178 10.33 -28.42 1.80
CA THR A 178 11.58 -27.64 1.82
C THR A 178 12.56 -28.13 0.77
N ASN A 179 12.75 -29.45 0.68
CA ASN A 179 13.65 -30.09 -0.29
C ASN A 179 13.25 -29.88 -1.76
N VAL A 180 12.00 -29.49 -2.01
CA VAL A 180 11.48 -29.22 -3.36
C VAL A 180 11.60 -27.73 -3.71
N VAL A 181 11.32 -26.86 -2.74
CA VAL A 181 11.10 -25.43 -3.00
C VAL A 181 12.27 -24.53 -2.61
N LYS A 182 13.23 -25.02 -1.82
CA LYS A 182 14.41 -24.26 -1.41
C LYS A 182 15.59 -24.51 -2.34
N PRO A 183 15.92 -23.57 -3.25
CA PRO A 183 17.06 -23.75 -4.15
C PRO A 183 18.39 -23.76 -3.39
N LYS A 184 19.37 -24.49 -3.92
CA LYS A 184 20.73 -24.49 -3.39
C LYS A 184 21.32 -23.07 -3.37
N GLY A 185 22.00 -22.72 -2.28
CA GLY A 185 22.58 -21.39 -2.03
C GLY A 185 21.58 -20.41 -1.42
N ILE A 186 20.36 -20.85 -1.11
CA ILE A 186 19.38 -20.08 -0.35
C ILE A 186 19.41 -20.53 1.11
N THR A 187 19.71 -19.61 2.01
CA THR A 187 19.76 -19.85 3.45
C THR A 187 18.39 -19.77 4.10
N GLY A 188 17.64 -18.68 3.86
CA GLY A 188 16.27 -18.50 4.31
C GLY A 188 15.30 -18.42 3.14
N THR A 189 14.11 -19.01 3.28
CA THR A 189 13.05 -18.92 2.26
C THR A 189 11.68 -19.06 2.89
N PHE A 190 10.68 -18.43 2.27
CA PHE A 190 9.27 -18.62 2.60
C PHE A 190 8.35 -18.28 1.42
N ALA A 191 7.15 -18.87 1.42
CA ALA A 191 6.09 -18.47 0.52
C ALA A 191 5.67 -17.04 0.85
N THR A 192 5.65 -16.16 -0.16
CA THR A 192 5.19 -14.79 0.08
C THR A 192 3.71 -14.78 0.39
N SER A 193 3.35 -14.23 1.53
CA SER A 193 2.00 -14.26 2.08
C SER A 193 0.96 -13.60 1.17
N GLY A 194 -0.29 -13.97 1.32
CA GLY A 194 -1.41 -13.49 0.50
C GLY A 194 -1.90 -14.57 -0.46
N ASN A 195 -1.78 -14.36 -1.77
CA ASN A 195 -2.33 -15.32 -2.75
C ASN A 195 -1.30 -15.66 -3.82
N GLY A 196 -1.23 -16.96 -4.18
CA GLY A 196 -0.81 -17.40 -5.48
C GLY A 196 -2.00 -17.49 -6.44
N ILE A 197 -1.80 -18.08 -7.62
CA ILE A 197 -2.82 -18.19 -8.67
C ILE A 197 -2.95 -19.59 -9.23
N GLN A 198 -4.12 -19.90 -9.79
CA GLN A 198 -4.27 -20.89 -10.84
C GLN A 198 -4.34 -20.16 -12.19
N VAL A 199 -3.39 -20.42 -13.08
CA VAL A 199 -3.37 -19.86 -14.44
C VAL A 199 -4.63 -20.27 -15.18
N LYS A 200 -5.34 -19.32 -15.79
CA LYS A 200 -6.65 -19.57 -16.40
C LYS A 200 -6.58 -19.75 -17.91
N HIS A 201 -5.58 -19.15 -18.55
CA HIS A 201 -5.55 -19.05 -20.01
C HIS A 201 -4.19 -19.46 -20.58
N GLY A 202 -4.19 -19.74 -21.90
CA GLY A 202 -2.97 -20.01 -22.65
C GLY A 202 -2.35 -21.38 -22.39
N LYS A 203 -1.07 -21.49 -22.71
CA LYS A 203 -0.30 -22.75 -22.69
C LYS A 203 -0.23 -23.41 -21.30
N TYR A 204 -0.25 -22.62 -20.26
CA TYR A 204 -0.07 -23.08 -18.87
C TYR A 204 -1.39 -23.07 -18.07
N ALA A 205 -2.54 -23.05 -18.77
CA ALA A 205 -3.84 -23.13 -18.10
C ALA A 205 -3.93 -24.35 -17.18
N GLY A 206 -4.45 -24.16 -15.96
CA GLY A 206 -4.49 -25.18 -14.91
C GLY A 206 -3.29 -25.15 -13.96
N ARG A 207 -2.13 -24.62 -14.37
CA ARG A 207 -0.94 -24.52 -13.53
C ARG A 207 -1.23 -23.71 -12.27
N LEU A 208 -0.82 -24.25 -11.11
CA LEU A 208 -0.81 -23.54 -9.84
C LEU A 208 0.54 -22.86 -9.66
N VAL A 209 0.54 -21.59 -9.24
CA VAL A 209 1.77 -20.82 -9.05
C VAL A 209 1.71 -20.09 -7.70
N GLN A 210 2.70 -20.37 -6.85
CA GLN A 210 2.95 -19.67 -5.58
C GLN A 210 4.30 -18.95 -5.65
N GLN A 211 4.35 -17.70 -5.21
CA GLN A 211 5.59 -16.95 -5.14
C GLN A 211 6.35 -17.18 -3.84
N TYR A 212 7.67 -17.18 -3.95
CA TYR A 212 8.59 -17.33 -2.85
C TYR A 212 9.61 -16.20 -2.83
N ILE A 213 10.10 -15.88 -1.66
CA ILE A 213 11.31 -15.11 -1.44
C ILE A 213 12.40 -16.05 -0.91
N GLY A 214 13.64 -15.79 -1.31
CA GLY A 214 14.83 -16.43 -0.73
C GLY A 214 15.89 -15.40 -0.40
N THR A 215 16.74 -15.72 0.57
CA THR A 215 17.95 -14.94 0.86
C THR A 215 19.17 -15.86 0.88
N ASP A 216 20.31 -15.33 0.46
CA ASP A 216 21.61 -16.03 0.56
C ASP A 216 22.38 -15.63 1.82
N SER A 217 23.59 -16.12 1.96
CA SER A 217 24.47 -15.81 3.11
C SER A 217 24.97 -14.36 3.15
N ALA A 218 24.84 -13.62 2.06
CA ALA A 218 25.12 -12.19 1.98
C ALA A 218 23.87 -11.32 2.17
N HIS A 219 22.73 -11.94 2.49
CA HIS A 219 21.42 -11.32 2.67
C HIS A 219 20.84 -10.65 1.42
N ASN A 220 21.30 -11.05 0.22
CA ASN A 220 20.62 -10.64 -1.02
C ASN A 220 19.25 -11.27 -1.10
N GLY A 221 18.27 -10.52 -1.60
CA GLY A 221 16.88 -10.95 -1.75
C GLY A 221 16.57 -11.44 -3.16
N TYR A 222 15.99 -12.63 -3.30
CA TYR A 222 15.61 -13.25 -4.57
C TYR A 222 14.15 -13.62 -4.60
N ALA A 223 13.48 -13.40 -5.73
CA ALA A 223 12.15 -13.93 -5.99
C ALA A 223 12.22 -15.17 -6.89
N TYR A 224 11.29 -16.10 -6.72
CA TYR A 224 11.08 -17.24 -7.62
C TYR A 224 9.68 -17.81 -7.43
N SER A 225 9.22 -18.56 -8.43
CA SER A 225 7.94 -19.26 -8.32
C SER A 225 8.14 -20.70 -7.87
N VAL A 226 7.14 -21.20 -7.16
CA VAL A 226 6.91 -22.63 -6.97
C VAL A 226 5.61 -22.99 -7.69
N TYR A 227 5.64 -23.97 -8.57
CA TYR A 227 4.51 -24.29 -9.43
C TYR A 227 4.19 -25.79 -9.47
N SER A 228 2.95 -26.09 -9.85
CA SER A 228 2.47 -27.46 -10.04
C SER A 228 1.63 -27.53 -11.32
N ASP A 229 1.86 -28.57 -12.13
CA ASP A 229 1.10 -28.90 -13.33
C ASP A 229 0.15 -30.10 -13.12
N ASP A 230 0.10 -30.64 -11.91
CA ASP A 230 -0.65 -31.85 -11.54
C ASP A 230 -1.57 -31.64 -10.32
N HIS A 231 -2.16 -30.44 -10.23
CA HIS A 231 -3.10 -30.07 -9.18
C HIS A 231 -2.52 -30.17 -7.75
N GLY A 232 -1.22 -29.89 -7.59
CA GLY A 232 -0.52 -29.87 -6.29
C GLY A 232 -0.03 -31.23 -5.81
N ALA A 233 -0.12 -32.28 -6.65
CA ALA A 233 0.46 -33.59 -6.31
C ALA A 233 1.99 -33.48 -6.22
N THR A 234 2.61 -32.80 -7.18
CA THR A 234 4.03 -32.43 -7.15
C THR A 234 4.22 -30.92 -7.33
N TRP A 235 5.32 -30.42 -6.75
CA TRP A 235 5.71 -29.01 -6.84
C TRP A 235 7.13 -28.91 -7.39
N HIS A 236 7.42 -27.81 -8.10
CA HIS A 236 8.69 -27.51 -8.72
C HIS A 236 9.10 -26.07 -8.43
N ALA A 237 10.36 -25.82 -8.14
CA ALA A 237 10.90 -24.47 -8.03
C ALA A 237 11.37 -23.97 -9.41
N GLY A 238 10.99 -22.75 -9.75
CA GLY A 238 11.52 -22.01 -10.89
C GLY A 238 12.88 -21.37 -10.58
N ASN A 239 13.45 -20.69 -11.54
CA ASN A 239 14.71 -19.99 -11.40
C ASN A 239 14.52 -18.70 -10.59
N ARG A 240 15.50 -18.42 -9.72
CA ARG A 240 15.51 -17.18 -8.95
C ARG A 240 15.87 -15.97 -9.82
N ILE A 241 15.29 -14.80 -9.48
CA ILE A 241 15.60 -13.52 -10.12
C ILE A 241 16.02 -12.48 -9.06
N GLY A 242 16.93 -11.60 -9.46
CA GLY A 242 17.33 -10.40 -8.74
C GLY A 242 18.26 -10.61 -7.57
N ASN A 243 18.55 -9.54 -6.87
CA ASN A 243 19.29 -9.48 -5.62
C ASN A 243 18.69 -8.47 -4.63
N SER A 244 17.60 -7.82 -5.04
CA SER A 244 16.85 -6.80 -4.27
C SER A 244 15.36 -7.12 -4.19
N PHE A 245 14.95 -8.30 -4.66
CA PHE A 245 13.56 -8.74 -4.57
C PHE A 245 13.23 -9.20 -3.15
N ASN A 246 11.97 -8.97 -2.77
CA ASN A 246 11.45 -9.38 -1.49
C ASN A 246 10.08 -10.06 -1.68
N GLU A 247 9.13 -9.88 -0.77
CA GLU A 247 7.78 -10.41 -0.88
C GLU A 247 7.12 -9.94 -2.16
N ASN A 248 6.64 -10.91 -2.94
CA ASN A 248 6.18 -10.66 -4.29
C ASN A 248 4.87 -11.41 -4.59
N LYS A 249 4.16 -10.94 -5.59
CA LYS A 249 2.91 -11.51 -6.08
C LYS A 249 3.03 -11.84 -7.55
N VAL A 250 2.15 -12.73 -7.99
CA VAL A 250 2.01 -13.07 -9.40
C VAL A 250 0.61 -12.79 -9.88
N VAL A 251 0.48 -12.31 -11.10
CA VAL A 251 -0.79 -12.15 -11.80
C VAL A 251 -0.64 -12.56 -13.26
N GLU A 252 -1.68 -13.18 -13.81
CA GLU A 252 -1.76 -13.55 -15.23
C GLU A 252 -2.15 -12.33 -16.06
N LEU A 253 -1.41 -12.05 -17.13
CA LEU A 253 -1.69 -11.00 -18.10
C LEU A 253 -2.60 -11.48 -19.21
N SER A 254 -3.19 -10.54 -19.96
CA SER A 254 -4.15 -10.85 -21.03
C SER A 254 -3.59 -11.68 -22.20
N ASP A 255 -2.28 -11.72 -22.35
CA ASP A 255 -1.55 -12.47 -23.39
C ASP A 255 -1.01 -13.82 -22.90
N GLY A 256 -1.36 -14.22 -21.67
CA GLY A 256 -0.94 -15.49 -21.06
C GLY A 256 0.43 -15.46 -20.40
N ARG A 257 1.14 -14.33 -20.46
CA ARG A 257 2.36 -14.12 -19.65
C ARG A 257 1.98 -13.93 -18.19
N LEU A 258 2.96 -14.09 -17.31
CA LEU A 258 2.81 -13.77 -15.90
C LEU A 258 3.61 -12.52 -15.55
N MET A 259 3.06 -11.67 -14.69
CA MET A 259 3.76 -10.55 -14.07
C MET A 259 4.03 -10.88 -12.61
N LEU A 260 5.28 -10.70 -12.20
CA LEU A 260 5.72 -10.66 -10.82
C LEU A 260 5.79 -9.21 -10.38
N ASN A 261 5.23 -8.89 -9.21
CA ASN A 261 5.28 -7.57 -8.59
C ASN A 261 5.79 -7.72 -7.16
N SER A 262 6.94 -7.12 -6.86
CA SER A 262 7.70 -7.34 -5.63
C SER A 262 7.86 -6.08 -4.80
N ARG A 263 7.81 -6.24 -3.48
CA ARG A 263 8.43 -5.33 -2.52
C ARG A 263 9.89 -5.13 -2.90
N ASN A 264 10.37 -3.89 -2.84
CA ASN A 264 11.72 -3.50 -3.26
C ASN A 264 12.65 -3.39 -2.04
N TRP A 265 13.78 -4.12 -2.07
CA TRP A 265 14.88 -4.00 -1.11
C TRP A 265 16.07 -3.23 -1.66
N GLY A 266 16.00 -2.82 -2.92
CA GLY A 266 17.03 -2.00 -3.57
C GLY A 266 16.71 -0.52 -3.48
N ASP A 267 17.53 0.26 -4.15
CA ASP A 267 17.36 1.70 -4.26
C ASP A 267 16.12 2.07 -5.07
N GLY A 268 15.59 3.25 -4.80
CA GLY A 268 14.45 3.83 -5.51
C GLY A 268 13.09 3.50 -4.88
N VAL A 269 12.14 4.37 -5.20
CA VAL A 269 10.76 4.32 -4.69
C VAL A 269 9.88 3.68 -5.74
N GLY A 270 9.31 2.52 -5.43
CA GLY A 270 8.42 1.80 -6.34
C GLY A 270 8.53 0.29 -6.19
N ARG A 271 7.70 -0.43 -6.94
CA ARG A 271 7.67 -1.89 -6.95
C ARG A 271 8.63 -2.45 -8.01
N LEU A 272 9.36 -3.49 -7.67
CA LEU A 272 10.09 -4.26 -8.68
C LEU A 272 9.14 -5.18 -9.43
N VAL A 273 9.19 -5.10 -10.76
CA VAL A 273 8.34 -5.90 -11.65
C VAL A 273 9.20 -6.75 -12.56
N ALA A 274 8.75 -7.97 -12.85
CA ALA A 274 9.36 -8.86 -13.85
C ALA A 274 8.29 -9.65 -14.59
N ILE A 275 8.61 -10.12 -15.80
CA ILE A 275 7.68 -10.83 -16.68
C ILE A 275 8.20 -12.24 -16.95
N SER A 276 7.28 -13.22 -17.00
CA SER A 276 7.55 -14.59 -17.38
C SER A 276 6.73 -14.99 -18.60
N ASP A 277 7.37 -15.61 -19.60
CA ASP A 277 6.71 -16.17 -20.79
C ASP A 277 6.54 -17.70 -20.68
N ASP A 278 7.07 -18.30 -19.64
CA ASP A 278 7.13 -19.75 -19.45
C ASP A 278 6.34 -20.24 -18.21
N GLY A 279 5.34 -19.45 -17.82
CA GLY A 279 4.43 -19.79 -16.72
C GLY A 279 5.09 -19.75 -15.34
N GLY A 280 6.05 -18.84 -15.13
CA GLY A 280 6.69 -18.61 -13.86
C GLY A 280 7.98 -19.41 -13.62
N VAL A 281 8.46 -20.16 -14.63
CA VAL A 281 9.72 -20.93 -14.50
C VAL A 281 10.92 -19.98 -14.51
N THR A 282 10.91 -19.00 -15.43
CA THR A 282 11.93 -17.93 -15.49
C THR A 282 11.28 -16.55 -15.52
N TRP A 283 12.03 -15.56 -15.03
CA TRP A 283 11.61 -14.17 -14.96
C TRP A 283 12.62 -13.28 -15.68
N LYS A 284 12.14 -12.30 -16.45
CA LYS A 284 12.95 -11.37 -17.25
C LYS A 284 12.30 -9.99 -17.33
N ASN A 285 12.94 -9.06 -18.06
CA ASN A 285 12.44 -7.70 -18.27
C ASN A 285 12.14 -6.99 -16.93
N GLN A 286 13.08 -7.05 -16.00
CA GLN A 286 12.97 -6.40 -14.70
C GLN A 286 12.97 -4.89 -14.85
N TYR A 287 12.03 -4.22 -14.14
CA TYR A 287 11.98 -2.76 -14.06
C TYR A 287 11.40 -2.31 -12.71
N LEU A 288 11.64 -1.03 -12.38
CA LEU A 288 11.04 -0.37 -11.23
C LEU A 288 9.77 0.38 -11.67
N ASP A 289 8.62 -0.01 -11.14
CA ASP A 289 7.35 0.70 -11.35
C ASP A 289 7.18 1.78 -10.27
N THR A 290 7.53 3.01 -10.61
CA THR A 290 7.45 4.15 -9.70
C THR A 290 6.05 4.71 -9.51
N ALA A 291 5.07 4.31 -10.34
CA ALA A 291 3.67 4.63 -10.13
C ALA A 291 3.06 3.84 -8.97
N LEU A 292 3.67 2.70 -8.61
CA LEU A 292 3.31 1.90 -7.46
C LEU A 292 4.25 2.20 -6.29
N VAL A 293 3.90 3.21 -5.50
CA VAL A 293 4.67 3.57 -4.29
C VAL A 293 4.81 2.37 -3.38
N ASP A 294 6.04 2.08 -2.93
CA ASP A 294 6.33 0.95 -2.04
C ASP A 294 7.00 1.42 -0.73
N PRO A 295 6.27 1.45 0.39
CA PRO A 295 6.87 1.68 1.71
C PRO A 295 7.43 0.36 2.29
N GLU A 296 8.02 -0.48 1.49
CA GLU A 296 8.55 -1.80 1.82
C GLU A 296 7.51 -2.70 2.51
N VAL A 297 6.38 -2.91 1.84
CA VAL A 297 5.24 -3.67 2.37
C VAL A 297 4.79 -4.73 1.37
N ASN A 298 4.28 -5.86 1.89
CA ASN A 298 3.61 -6.82 1.03
C ASN A 298 2.31 -6.24 0.46
N ALA A 299 1.98 -6.56 -0.79
CA ALA A 299 0.87 -5.99 -1.55
C ALA A 299 -0.10 -7.09 -2.02
N GLY A 300 -1.27 -6.70 -2.50
CA GLY A 300 -2.19 -7.57 -3.22
C GLY A 300 -2.28 -7.16 -4.69
N ILE A 301 -2.36 -8.13 -5.60
CA ILE A 301 -2.63 -7.89 -7.02
C ILE A 301 -3.57 -8.98 -7.55
N THR A 302 -4.52 -8.60 -8.40
CA THR A 302 -5.45 -9.54 -9.03
C THR A 302 -5.95 -9.01 -10.36
N ARG A 303 -6.40 -9.91 -11.24
CA ARG A 303 -7.22 -9.53 -12.40
C ARG A 303 -8.59 -9.07 -11.92
N MET A 304 -9.07 -7.98 -12.48
CA MET A 304 -10.42 -7.47 -12.18
C MET A 304 -11.50 -8.40 -12.74
N ASN A 305 -11.22 -9.00 -13.90
CA ASN A 305 -12.10 -9.96 -14.57
C ASN A 305 -11.31 -11.26 -14.86
N PRO A 306 -11.21 -12.19 -13.90
CA PRO A 306 -10.37 -13.38 -14.07
C PRO A 306 -10.76 -14.30 -15.22
N GLN A 307 -12.02 -14.24 -15.68
CA GLN A 307 -12.53 -15.07 -16.77
C GLN A 307 -12.42 -14.42 -18.16
N ALA A 308 -12.09 -13.13 -18.23
CA ALA A 308 -11.98 -12.44 -19.51
C ALA A 308 -10.74 -12.88 -20.29
N THR A 309 -10.90 -13.21 -21.58
CA THR A 309 -9.83 -13.70 -22.46
C THR A 309 -9.38 -12.68 -23.50
N SER A 310 -10.11 -11.57 -23.67
CA SER A 310 -9.81 -10.57 -24.68
C SER A 310 -10.37 -9.19 -24.30
N GLY A 311 -10.00 -8.20 -25.07
CA GLY A 311 -10.45 -6.82 -24.91
C GLY A 311 -9.91 -6.12 -23.66
N LYS A 312 -10.54 -5.01 -23.28
CA LYS A 312 -10.19 -4.21 -22.10
C LYS A 312 -10.29 -5.05 -20.82
N ALA A 313 -11.39 -5.79 -20.65
CA ALA A 313 -11.64 -6.61 -19.47
C ALA A 313 -10.53 -7.63 -19.15
N ALA A 314 -9.86 -8.16 -20.17
CA ALA A 314 -8.74 -9.08 -19.99
C ALA A 314 -7.47 -8.39 -19.46
N LYS A 315 -7.32 -7.08 -19.69
CA LYS A 315 -6.15 -6.28 -19.32
C LYS A 315 -6.31 -5.58 -17.96
N GLU A 316 -7.53 -5.62 -17.39
CA GLU A 316 -7.83 -4.89 -16.15
C GLU A 316 -7.22 -5.58 -14.93
N LEU A 317 -6.39 -4.85 -14.20
CA LEU A 317 -5.75 -5.28 -12.95
C LEU A 317 -6.12 -4.35 -11.79
N LEU A 318 -6.16 -4.93 -10.60
CA LEU A 318 -6.23 -4.20 -9.32
C LEU A 318 -4.99 -4.51 -8.50
N PHE A 319 -4.47 -3.47 -7.84
CA PHE A 319 -3.32 -3.54 -6.94
C PHE A 319 -3.65 -2.84 -5.62
N THR A 320 -3.26 -3.42 -4.48
CA THR A 320 -3.48 -2.81 -3.15
C THR A 320 -2.22 -2.85 -2.32
N ASN A 321 -1.91 -1.74 -1.66
CA ASN A 321 -0.86 -1.64 -0.65
C ASN A 321 -1.07 -0.39 0.24
N ALA A 322 -0.15 -0.17 1.16
CA ALA A 322 0.03 1.14 1.80
C ALA A 322 0.52 2.15 0.74
N ASN A 323 -0.10 3.32 0.68
CA ASN A 323 0.17 4.35 -0.34
C ASN A 323 0.94 5.54 0.24
N ASN A 324 1.88 5.30 1.12
CA ASN A 324 2.70 6.36 1.64
C ASN A 324 4.08 6.34 0.97
N SER A 325 4.43 7.46 0.36
CA SER A 325 5.76 7.64 -0.21
C SER A 325 6.80 7.69 0.91
N PRO A 326 7.99 7.08 0.75
CA PRO A 326 9.11 7.30 1.65
C PRO A 326 9.52 8.78 1.74
N TYR A 327 9.09 9.63 0.82
CA TYR A 327 9.27 11.08 0.92
C TYR A 327 8.33 11.76 1.92
N ASN A 328 7.27 11.11 2.37
CA ASN A 328 6.47 11.56 3.51
C ASN A 328 7.10 11.10 4.83
N TRP A 329 8.38 11.37 5.00
CA TRP A 329 9.17 11.05 6.19
C TRP A 329 8.61 11.61 7.50
N GLN A 330 7.66 12.52 7.39
CA GLN A 330 7.02 13.19 8.53
C GLN A 330 6.08 12.30 9.32
N ILE A 331 5.89 11.04 8.89
CA ILE A 331 5.01 10.11 9.56
C ILE A 331 5.81 8.89 10.00
N ASP A 332 6.29 8.97 10.98
CA ASP A 332 6.58 8.43 12.23
C ASP A 332 6.74 6.91 12.42
N VAL A 333 7.90 6.55 12.94
CA VAL A 333 8.19 5.23 13.51
C VAL A 333 7.66 5.18 14.92
N ASP A 334 6.61 4.45 15.14
CA ASP A 334 6.16 4.15 16.48
C ASP A 334 6.65 2.78 16.98
N ARG A 335 7.69 2.19 16.32
CA ARG A 335 8.13 0.84 16.62
C ARG A 335 9.62 0.61 16.46
N LYS A 336 10.13 -0.26 17.31
CA LYS A 336 11.44 -0.90 17.19
C LYS A 336 11.70 -1.42 15.78
N GLY A 337 12.38 -0.64 14.95
CA GLY A 337 12.87 -1.05 13.64
C GLY A 337 11.79 -1.39 12.61
N GLN A 338 10.55 -0.90 12.77
CA GLN A 338 9.51 -1.07 11.76
C GLN A 338 9.31 0.21 10.95
N TRP A 339 9.10 0.00 9.67
CA TRP A 339 8.99 1.03 8.65
C TRP A 339 7.80 1.95 8.89
N ILE A 340 8.07 3.23 8.86
CA ILE A 340 7.24 4.35 9.27
C ILE A 340 6.05 4.57 8.37
N ASN A 341 6.22 4.23 7.09
CA ASN A 341 5.37 4.69 6.02
C ASN A 341 4.25 3.71 5.68
N ARG A 342 3.94 2.78 6.59
CA ARG A 342 2.87 1.80 6.41
C ARG A 342 1.53 2.38 6.86
N ILE A 343 1.06 3.34 6.09
CA ILE A 343 -0.23 4.01 6.31
C ILE A 343 -1.01 4.14 5.00
N THR A 344 -2.28 4.44 5.11
CA THR A 344 -3.17 4.75 3.99
C THR A 344 -3.31 3.61 3.00
N GLY A 345 -4.23 2.69 3.28
CA GLY A 345 -4.60 1.60 2.37
C GLY A 345 -5.23 2.13 1.10
N ASN A 346 -4.67 1.73 -0.04
CA ASN A 346 -5.05 2.24 -1.35
C ASN A 346 -5.28 1.09 -2.34
N VAL A 347 -6.27 1.23 -3.22
CA VAL A 347 -6.45 0.39 -4.39
C VAL A 347 -6.14 1.19 -5.65
N ARG A 348 -5.41 0.59 -6.57
CA ARG A 348 -5.09 1.14 -7.88
C ARG A 348 -5.66 0.25 -8.98
N TYR A 349 -6.05 0.87 -10.07
CA TYR A 349 -6.60 0.21 -11.24
C TYR A 349 -5.72 0.46 -12.45
N SER A 350 -5.50 -0.59 -13.22
CA SER A 350 -4.85 -0.57 -14.53
C SER A 350 -5.76 -1.21 -15.57
N CYS A 351 -5.73 -0.73 -16.81
CA CYS A 351 -6.46 -1.30 -17.94
C CYS A 351 -5.56 -1.72 -19.11
N ASP A 352 -4.25 -1.80 -18.87
CA ASP A 352 -3.22 -2.06 -19.87
C ASP A 352 -2.20 -3.12 -19.43
N ASN A 353 -2.64 -4.12 -18.65
CA ASN A 353 -1.78 -5.16 -18.06
C ASN A 353 -0.77 -4.62 -17.04
N GLY A 354 -1.09 -3.54 -16.33
CA GLY A 354 -0.21 -2.96 -15.31
C GLY A 354 0.89 -2.07 -15.85
N ALA A 355 0.81 -1.64 -17.11
CA ALA A 355 1.75 -0.67 -17.67
C ALA A 355 1.52 0.74 -17.09
N THR A 356 0.25 1.09 -16.81
CA THR A 356 -0.12 2.33 -16.13
C THR A 356 -1.21 2.10 -15.07
N TRP A 357 -1.32 3.04 -14.11
CA TRP A 357 -2.24 2.95 -12.97
C TRP A 357 -3.02 4.27 -12.80
N PRO A 358 -3.90 4.60 -13.75
CA PRO A 358 -4.54 5.93 -13.80
C PRO A 358 -5.57 6.19 -12.69
N VAL A 359 -6.08 5.16 -12.01
CA VAL A 359 -7.02 5.33 -10.90
C VAL A 359 -6.38 4.87 -9.60
N SER A 360 -6.54 5.67 -8.55
CA SER A 360 -6.08 5.37 -7.21
C SER A 360 -7.13 5.82 -6.21
N ARG A 361 -7.55 4.92 -5.32
CA ARG A 361 -8.58 5.23 -4.34
C ARG A 361 -8.22 4.71 -2.95
N VAL A 362 -8.33 5.59 -1.97
CA VAL A 362 -8.07 5.25 -0.57
C VAL A 362 -9.28 4.54 0.02
N TYR A 363 -9.06 3.35 0.60
CA TYR A 363 -10.08 2.61 1.32
C TYR A 363 -9.87 2.62 2.84
N HIS A 364 -8.68 2.98 3.30
CA HIS A 364 -8.37 3.08 4.73
C HIS A 364 -7.38 4.20 5.01
N TYR A 365 -7.71 5.10 5.92
CA TYR A 365 -6.81 6.13 6.43
C TYR A 365 -6.18 5.68 7.75
N GLY A 366 -4.91 6.03 7.94
CA GLY A 366 -4.13 5.67 9.13
C GLY A 366 -3.32 4.37 8.94
N PRO A 367 -2.95 3.68 10.02
CA PRO A 367 -2.08 2.50 9.97
C PRO A 367 -2.59 1.44 9.01
N HIS A 368 -1.75 1.06 8.07
CA HIS A 368 -2.03 0.04 7.07
C HIS A 368 -0.73 -0.64 6.69
N ALA A 369 -0.65 -1.97 6.80
CA ALA A 369 0.55 -2.71 6.42
C ALA A 369 0.25 -3.67 5.25
N TYR A 370 0.25 -4.96 5.50
CA TYR A 370 0.06 -5.97 4.45
C TYR A 370 -1.38 -6.03 3.96
N SER A 371 -1.55 -6.36 2.68
CA SER A 371 -2.86 -6.59 2.08
C SER A 371 -2.86 -7.78 1.13
N SER A 372 -4.03 -8.41 1.00
CA SER A 372 -4.33 -9.48 0.06
C SER A 372 -5.66 -9.20 -0.62
N LEU A 373 -5.74 -9.38 -1.93
CA LEU A 373 -6.85 -8.94 -2.75
C LEU A 373 -7.38 -10.09 -3.61
N THR A 374 -8.70 -10.21 -3.74
CA THR A 374 -9.35 -11.20 -4.62
C THR A 374 -10.57 -10.60 -5.32
N ALA A 375 -10.78 -11.00 -6.58
CA ALA A 375 -12.03 -10.74 -7.30
C ALA A 375 -13.09 -11.76 -6.90
N LEU A 376 -14.34 -11.31 -6.75
CA LEU A 376 -15.48 -12.16 -6.39
C LEU A 376 -16.32 -12.51 -7.62
N LYS A 377 -17.07 -13.61 -7.52
CA LYS A 377 -17.90 -14.12 -8.62
C LYS A 377 -19.07 -13.19 -8.98
N ASP A 378 -19.48 -12.32 -8.06
CA ASP A 378 -20.53 -11.33 -8.26
C ASP A 378 -20.03 -10.03 -8.92
N GLY A 379 -18.75 -9.97 -9.28
CA GLY A 379 -18.11 -8.81 -9.90
C GLY A 379 -17.63 -7.73 -8.90
N THR A 380 -17.74 -7.99 -7.60
CA THR A 380 -17.15 -7.17 -6.55
C THR A 380 -15.75 -7.67 -6.18
N PHE A 381 -15.10 -7.02 -5.24
CA PHE A 381 -13.72 -7.31 -4.80
C PHE A 381 -13.67 -7.34 -3.28
N ALA A 382 -12.79 -8.20 -2.75
CA ALA A 382 -12.51 -8.25 -1.33
C ALA A 382 -11.02 -8.03 -1.07
N VAL A 383 -10.71 -7.15 -0.12
CA VAL A 383 -9.36 -6.87 0.36
C VAL A 383 -9.25 -7.20 1.85
N ALA A 384 -8.35 -8.12 2.20
CA ALA A 384 -7.95 -8.36 3.57
C ALA A 384 -6.69 -7.55 3.87
N TYR A 385 -6.64 -6.83 4.99
CA TYR A 385 -5.55 -5.93 5.30
C TYR A 385 -5.29 -5.77 6.79
N GLU A 386 -4.05 -5.43 7.11
CA GLU A 386 -3.60 -5.11 8.46
C GLU A 386 -3.88 -3.65 8.82
N THR A 387 -4.28 -3.42 10.06
CA THR A 387 -4.45 -2.07 10.63
C THR A 387 -4.13 -2.06 12.13
N LYS A 388 -4.38 -0.95 12.83
CA LYS A 388 -4.09 -0.77 14.27
C LYS A 388 -2.68 -1.21 14.65
N THR A 389 -1.71 -0.81 13.83
CA THR A 389 -0.32 -1.14 14.08
C THR A 389 -0.08 -2.66 14.24
N ASP A 390 -0.48 -3.45 13.20
CA ASP A 390 -0.30 -4.92 13.08
C ASP A 390 -1.00 -5.75 14.17
N LYS A 391 -2.12 -5.28 14.68
CA LYS A 391 -2.88 -6.01 15.69
C LYS A 391 -4.29 -6.39 15.22
N GLU A 392 -4.72 -5.88 14.09
CA GLU A 392 -6.07 -6.12 13.58
C GLU A 392 -6.01 -6.52 12.11
N ILE A 393 -6.72 -7.57 11.76
CA ILE A 393 -7.03 -7.92 10.37
C ILE A 393 -8.45 -7.47 10.07
N ARG A 394 -8.61 -6.73 8.98
CA ARG A 394 -9.91 -6.34 8.45
C ARG A 394 -10.13 -6.94 7.07
N VAL A 395 -11.37 -7.14 6.71
CA VAL A 395 -11.78 -7.42 5.33
C VAL A 395 -12.74 -6.34 4.87
N GLY A 396 -12.38 -5.70 3.76
CA GLY A 396 -13.22 -4.73 3.06
C GLY A 396 -13.74 -5.30 1.76
N THR A 397 -14.93 -4.87 1.34
CA THR A 397 -15.52 -5.19 0.04
C THR A 397 -15.93 -3.93 -0.70
N PHE A 398 -15.80 -3.95 -2.03
CA PHE A 398 -16.14 -2.81 -2.89
C PHE A 398 -16.50 -3.27 -4.30
N GLY A 399 -17.26 -2.43 -5.01
CA GLY A 399 -17.64 -2.66 -6.40
C GLY A 399 -16.99 -1.66 -7.37
N ARG A 400 -17.26 -1.85 -8.67
CA ARG A 400 -16.81 -0.92 -9.73
C ARG A 400 -17.35 0.51 -9.51
N GLU A 401 -18.58 0.63 -9.00
CA GLU A 401 -19.22 1.91 -8.73
C GLU A 401 -18.49 2.73 -7.65
N TRP A 402 -17.95 2.07 -6.64
CA TRP A 402 -17.09 2.74 -5.68
C TRP A 402 -15.73 3.09 -6.28
N LEU A 403 -15.11 2.17 -7.03
CA LEU A 403 -13.76 2.34 -7.58
C LEU A 403 -13.72 3.42 -8.67
N LYS A 404 -14.79 3.58 -9.47
CA LYS A 404 -14.87 4.47 -10.64
C LYS A 404 -13.70 4.25 -11.61
N PRO A 405 -13.50 3.00 -12.10
CA PRO A 405 -12.40 2.73 -13.02
C PRO A 405 -12.57 3.50 -14.32
N PHE A 406 -11.48 4.06 -14.82
CA PHE A 406 -11.42 4.77 -16.08
C PHE A 406 -10.07 4.54 -16.75
N CYS A 407 -10.08 4.25 -18.06
CA CYS A 407 -8.88 4.07 -18.85
C CYS A 407 -8.35 5.42 -19.35
N ALA A 408 -7.23 5.84 -18.82
CA ALA A 408 -6.51 7.01 -19.31
C ALA A 408 -5.01 6.73 -19.34
N ASN A 409 -4.33 7.31 -20.32
CA ASN A 409 -2.88 7.24 -20.41
C ASN A 409 -2.31 8.64 -20.24
N PHE A 410 -1.39 8.78 -19.29
CA PHE A 410 -0.60 9.98 -19.09
C PHE A 410 0.78 9.74 -19.72
N ALA A 411 1.16 10.56 -20.68
CA ALA A 411 2.50 10.49 -21.23
C ALA A 411 3.53 10.81 -20.13
N PRO A 412 4.69 10.15 -20.12
CA PRO A 412 5.76 10.47 -19.18
C PRO A 412 6.09 11.96 -19.21
N ALA A 413 6.14 12.57 -18.04
CA ALA A 413 6.44 14.00 -17.89
C ALA A 413 7.52 14.19 -16.84
N SER A 414 8.40 15.16 -17.07
CA SER A 414 9.43 15.55 -16.12
C SER A 414 9.60 17.06 -16.10
N VAL A 415 10.04 17.57 -14.96
CA VAL A 415 10.30 19.00 -14.78
C VAL A 415 11.47 19.19 -13.81
N SER A 416 12.37 20.11 -14.14
CA SER A 416 13.43 20.56 -13.24
C SER A 416 13.11 21.96 -12.73
N LEU A 417 13.31 22.20 -11.45
CA LEU A 417 12.95 23.43 -10.77
C LEU A 417 14.01 23.81 -9.73
N GLY A 418 14.55 25.02 -9.86
CA GLY A 418 15.51 25.57 -8.91
C GLY A 418 14.85 26.20 -7.69
N ALA A 419 15.65 26.38 -6.63
CA ALA A 419 15.23 27.08 -5.41
C ALA A 419 14.78 28.51 -5.71
N GLY A 420 13.54 28.86 -5.33
CA GLY A 420 12.93 30.18 -5.57
C GLY A 420 12.41 30.39 -6.98
N GLU A 421 12.37 29.36 -7.82
CA GLU A 421 11.94 29.44 -9.21
C GLU A 421 10.49 28.99 -9.41
N SER A 422 9.95 29.31 -10.58
CA SER A 422 8.68 28.81 -11.10
C SER A 422 8.88 28.36 -12.54
N THR A 423 8.29 27.21 -12.88
CA THR A 423 8.29 26.69 -14.27
C THR A 423 6.96 26.01 -14.56
N SER A 424 6.76 25.52 -15.78
CA SER A 424 5.57 24.76 -16.15
C SER A 424 5.97 23.37 -16.64
N VAL A 425 5.23 22.36 -16.21
CA VAL A 425 5.30 21.02 -16.75
C VAL A 425 4.14 20.78 -17.71
N SER A 426 4.45 20.27 -18.90
CA SER A 426 3.46 19.86 -19.89
C SER A 426 3.02 18.42 -19.59
N VAL A 427 1.75 18.25 -19.25
CA VAL A 427 1.14 16.95 -18.98
C VAL A 427 0.17 16.63 -20.11
N THR A 428 0.44 15.53 -20.82
CA THR A 428 -0.42 15.01 -21.88
C THR A 428 -1.22 13.83 -21.36
N ILE A 429 -2.54 13.92 -21.48
CA ILE A 429 -3.48 12.84 -21.17
C ILE A 429 -4.19 12.38 -22.42
N ARG A 430 -4.40 11.08 -22.58
CA ARG A 430 -5.23 10.44 -23.61
C ARG A 430 -6.37 9.67 -22.95
N ASN A 431 -7.56 9.82 -23.49
CA ASN A 431 -8.71 8.99 -23.11
C ASN A 431 -8.64 7.66 -23.85
N ASP A 432 -8.27 6.58 -23.16
CA ASP A 432 -8.24 5.22 -23.67
C ASP A 432 -9.49 4.40 -23.28
N ASP A 433 -10.49 5.06 -22.68
CA ASP A 433 -11.78 4.46 -22.33
C ASP A 433 -12.78 4.52 -23.48
N ASP A 434 -13.85 3.71 -23.39
CA ASP A 434 -14.95 3.67 -24.35
C ASP A 434 -15.97 4.80 -24.15
N VAL A 435 -15.87 5.54 -23.02
CA VAL A 435 -16.72 6.67 -22.69
C VAL A 435 -15.95 7.98 -22.69
N ALA A 436 -16.66 9.09 -22.89
CA ALA A 436 -16.03 10.41 -22.86
C ALA A 436 -15.57 10.76 -21.42
N LEU A 437 -14.37 11.35 -21.32
CA LEU A 437 -13.88 11.98 -20.11
C LEU A 437 -14.46 13.41 -20.05
N PRO A 438 -15.17 13.78 -18.98
CA PRO A 438 -15.67 15.14 -18.82
C PRO A 438 -14.54 16.16 -18.74
N ALA A 439 -14.86 17.43 -18.99
CA ALA A 439 -13.96 18.53 -18.65
C ALA A 439 -13.72 18.55 -17.13
N GLY A 440 -12.52 18.97 -16.73
CA GLY A 440 -12.12 18.93 -15.34
C GLY A 440 -11.01 19.92 -15.01
N SER A 441 -10.23 19.58 -14.00
CA SER A 441 -9.08 20.37 -13.58
C SER A 441 -7.93 19.48 -13.12
N MET A 442 -6.71 19.91 -13.40
CA MET A 442 -5.47 19.20 -13.11
C MET A 442 -4.52 20.04 -12.24
N ARG A 443 -3.83 19.39 -11.35
CA ARG A 443 -2.69 19.93 -10.58
C ARG A 443 -1.69 18.82 -10.26
N LEU A 444 -0.50 19.19 -9.84
CA LEU A 444 0.40 18.21 -9.21
C LEU A 444 0.03 18.03 -7.74
N THR A 445 0.10 16.78 -7.28
CA THR A 445 -0.14 16.38 -5.88
C THR A 445 0.99 15.48 -5.39
N GLY A 446 1.11 15.29 -4.07
CA GLY A 446 2.27 14.59 -3.49
C GLY A 446 3.57 15.39 -3.58
N LEU A 447 3.46 16.72 -3.71
CA LEU A 447 4.60 17.62 -3.79
C LEU A 447 5.38 17.62 -2.48
N PRO A 448 6.73 17.72 -2.54
CA PRO A 448 7.53 17.92 -1.36
C PRO A 448 7.24 19.28 -0.70
N GLU A 449 7.69 19.42 0.54
CA GLU A 449 7.54 20.67 1.29
C GLU A 449 8.15 21.85 0.51
N ASN A 450 7.54 23.02 0.65
CA ASN A 450 7.97 24.26 -0.03
C ASN A 450 7.84 24.25 -1.57
N VAL A 451 7.12 23.29 -2.13
CA VAL A 451 6.74 23.26 -3.55
C VAL A 451 5.21 23.29 -3.68
N SER A 452 4.72 24.08 -4.63
CA SER A 452 3.29 24.22 -4.92
C SER A 452 3.03 24.11 -6.42
N SER A 453 1.78 23.76 -6.80
CA SER A 453 1.34 23.78 -8.19
C SER A 453 0.01 24.53 -8.33
N GLU A 454 -0.18 25.13 -9.50
CA GLU A 454 -1.45 25.76 -9.86
C GLU A 454 -2.47 24.69 -10.31
N LEU A 455 -3.76 25.00 -10.13
CA LEU A 455 -4.87 24.23 -10.68
C LEU A 455 -5.19 24.76 -12.07
N VAL A 456 -5.18 23.88 -13.08
CA VAL A 456 -5.45 24.24 -14.48
C VAL A 456 -6.65 23.49 -15.03
N ALA A 457 -7.47 24.16 -15.86
CA ALA A 457 -8.62 23.52 -16.51
C ALA A 457 -8.16 22.51 -17.59
N THR A 458 -8.90 21.41 -17.71
CA THR A 458 -8.71 20.39 -18.75
C THR A 458 -9.97 20.30 -19.62
N PRO A 459 -9.85 20.13 -20.94
CA PRO A 459 -11.01 19.95 -21.81
C PRO A 459 -11.65 18.57 -21.60
N ALA A 460 -12.89 18.41 -22.05
CA ALA A 460 -13.49 17.10 -22.23
C ALA A 460 -12.78 16.35 -23.36
N LEU A 461 -12.62 15.02 -23.22
CA LEU A 461 -11.96 14.18 -24.23
C LEU A 461 -12.90 13.03 -24.64
N LYS A 462 -13.16 12.89 -25.92
CA LYS A 462 -13.82 11.70 -26.46
C LYS A 462 -12.87 10.49 -26.42
N PRO A 463 -13.39 9.25 -26.56
CA PRO A 463 -12.56 8.07 -26.74
C PRO A 463 -11.47 8.27 -27.80
N GLY A 464 -10.21 7.99 -27.44
CA GLY A 464 -9.04 8.15 -28.28
C GLY A 464 -8.48 9.56 -28.39
N GLU A 465 -9.16 10.60 -27.91
CA GLU A 465 -8.66 11.98 -27.93
C GLU A 465 -7.60 12.23 -26.84
N SER A 466 -6.71 13.18 -27.13
CA SER A 466 -5.65 13.62 -26.21
C SER A 466 -5.69 15.14 -26.00
N ALA A 467 -5.26 15.58 -24.81
CA ALA A 467 -4.98 16.98 -24.54
C ALA A 467 -3.68 17.15 -23.78
N THR A 468 -2.99 18.25 -24.03
CA THR A 468 -1.82 18.66 -23.24
C THR A 468 -2.17 19.92 -22.47
N VAL A 469 -1.90 19.92 -21.17
CA VAL A 469 -2.07 21.06 -20.28
C VAL A 469 -0.75 21.42 -19.61
N ASN A 470 -0.53 22.71 -19.40
CA ASN A 470 0.68 23.21 -18.74
C ASN A 470 0.37 23.56 -17.29
N VAL A 471 0.93 22.81 -16.36
CA VAL A 471 0.76 23.00 -14.92
C VAL A 471 1.96 23.78 -14.40
N LYS A 472 1.73 24.98 -13.88
CA LYS A 472 2.78 25.78 -13.27
C LYS A 472 3.14 25.22 -11.89
N VAL A 473 4.44 25.08 -11.64
CA VAL A 473 5.04 24.62 -10.39
C VAL A 473 5.95 25.70 -9.85
N THR A 474 5.88 25.94 -8.55
CA THR A 474 6.68 26.98 -7.87
C THR A 474 7.35 26.39 -6.66
N ALA A 475 8.66 26.62 -6.51
CA ALA A 475 9.45 26.28 -5.35
C ALA A 475 9.83 27.53 -4.56
N THR A 476 9.81 27.47 -3.25
CA THR A 476 10.43 28.50 -2.41
C THR A 476 11.95 28.33 -2.40
N LYS A 477 12.67 29.22 -1.67
CA LYS A 477 14.12 29.11 -1.56
C LYS A 477 14.58 27.96 -0.65
N ASP A 478 13.66 27.45 0.18
CA ASP A 478 13.95 26.47 1.23
C ASP A 478 13.59 25.03 0.83
N ILE A 479 13.82 24.67 -0.47
CA ILE A 479 13.59 23.32 -0.98
C ILE A 479 14.76 22.40 -0.69
N VAL A 480 14.51 21.10 -0.71
CA VAL A 480 15.53 20.06 -0.66
C VAL A 480 15.78 19.54 -2.07
N ALA A 481 17.04 19.60 -2.52
CA ALA A 481 17.45 19.03 -3.81
C ALA A 481 17.29 17.51 -3.78
N ASP A 482 16.47 16.99 -4.70
CA ASP A 482 16.23 15.56 -4.90
C ASP A 482 15.39 15.35 -6.16
N THR A 483 15.22 14.10 -6.56
CA THR A 483 14.28 13.72 -7.62
C THR A 483 13.06 13.06 -6.97
N TYR A 484 11.89 13.66 -7.16
CA TYR A 484 10.62 13.22 -6.59
C TYR A 484 9.71 12.68 -7.68
N ASN A 485 9.02 11.57 -7.40
CA ASN A 485 7.90 11.14 -8.20
C ASN A 485 6.62 11.71 -7.60
N VAL A 486 5.96 12.60 -8.32
CA VAL A 486 4.72 13.25 -7.92
C VAL A 486 3.59 12.89 -8.89
N ASP A 487 2.34 13.05 -8.49
CA ASP A 487 1.20 12.73 -9.34
C ASP A 487 0.67 13.99 -10.04
N ALA A 488 0.45 13.94 -11.36
CA ALA A 488 -0.48 14.82 -12.06
C ALA A 488 -1.89 14.28 -11.79
N THR A 489 -2.65 14.95 -10.93
CA THR A 489 -3.99 14.54 -10.54
C THR A 489 -5.02 15.33 -11.31
N LEU A 490 -5.88 14.63 -12.05
CA LEU A 490 -7.01 15.19 -12.82
C LEU A 490 -8.32 14.79 -12.15
N GLU A 491 -9.11 15.79 -11.75
CA GLU A 491 -10.48 15.63 -11.29
C GLU A 491 -11.45 16.01 -12.43
N ALA A 492 -12.23 15.05 -12.93
CA ALA A 492 -13.10 15.20 -14.09
C ALA A 492 -14.45 14.50 -13.88
N GLY A 493 -15.50 15.25 -13.50
CA GLY A 493 -16.79 14.68 -13.14
C GLY A 493 -16.68 13.75 -11.93
N GLN A 494 -17.01 12.48 -12.13
CA GLN A 494 -16.90 11.45 -11.08
C GLN A 494 -15.52 10.76 -11.02
N TYR A 495 -14.61 11.09 -11.92
CA TYR A 495 -13.32 10.42 -12.08
C TYR A 495 -12.20 11.24 -11.44
N SER A 496 -11.35 10.57 -10.70
CA SER A 496 -10.08 11.09 -10.18
C SER A 496 -8.96 10.25 -10.79
N LEU A 497 -8.21 10.86 -11.70
CA LEU A 497 -7.18 10.19 -12.49
C LEU A 497 -5.81 10.75 -12.15
N ARG A 498 -4.78 9.93 -12.32
CA ARG A 498 -3.40 10.32 -12.03
C ARG A 498 -2.41 9.77 -13.04
N GLY A 499 -1.36 10.55 -13.28
CA GLY A 499 -0.17 10.15 -14.00
C GLY A 499 1.07 10.54 -13.20
N SER A 500 2.16 9.78 -13.35
CA SER A 500 3.42 10.09 -12.68
C SER A 500 4.15 11.22 -13.38
N VAL A 501 4.73 12.13 -12.59
CA VAL A 501 5.60 13.22 -13.05
C VAL A 501 6.90 13.17 -12.25
N GLU A 502 8.03 13.12 -12.93
CA GLU A 502 9.33 13.28 -12.30
C GLU A 502 9.61 14.76 -12.03
N LEU A 503 9.72 15.13 -10.77
CA LEU A 503 10.07 16.47 -10.32
C LEU A 503 11.50 16.47 -9.78
N LYS A 504 12.44 17.05 -10.53
CA LYS A 504 13.82 17.24 -10.09
C LYS A 504 13.98 18.62 -9.47
N LEU A 505 14.17 18.66 -8.16
CA LEU A 505 14.50 19.89 -7.45
C LEU A 505 16.01 20.08 -7.42
N THR A 506 16.45 21.29 -7.73
CA THR A 506 17.86 21.68 -7.72
C THR A 506 18.07 22.87 -6.82
N THR A 507 19.13 22.83 -6.08
CA THR A 507 19.61 23.96 -5.28
C THR A 507 20.93 24.47 -5.90
N PRO A 508 21.30 25.73 -5.67
CA PRO A 508 22.65 26.19 -6.03
C PRO A 508 23.71 25.24 -5.44
N GLU A 509 24.81 25.03 -6.13
CA GLU A 509 25.90 24.11 -5.71
C GLU A 509 26.37 24.29 -4.25
N LEU A 510 26.16 25.48 -3.68
CA LEU A 510 26.45 25.81 -2.28
C LEU A 510 25.61 25.02 -1.24
N ILE A 511 24.57 24.29 -1.64
CA ILE A 511 23.67 23.54 -0.75
C ILE A 511 23.60 22.05 -1.14
N ALA A 512 24.63 21.50 -1.73
CA ALA A 512 24.67 20.13 -2.20
C ALA A 512 25.02 19.12 -1.06
N LEU A 513 24.42 19.30 0.09
CA LEU A 513 24.47 18.32 1.20
C LEU A 513 23.11 17.61 1.30
N THR A 514 23.13 16.29 1.29
CA THR A 514 21.95 15.52 1.72
C THR A 514 22.05 15.26 3.22
N VAL A 515 21.04 15.67 3.97
CA VAL A 515 20.99 15.45 5.42
C VAL A 515 19.78 14.59 5.74
N ALA A 516 20.00 13.52 6.47
CA ALA A 516 18.96 12.70 7.07
C ALA A 516 19.22 12.59 8.57
N GLY A 517 18.20 12.73 9.40
CA GLY A 517 18.32 12.61 10.83
C GLY A 517 17.26 11.67 11.39
N GLU A 518 17.62 10.94 12.41
CA GLU A 518 16.74 9.99 13.05
C GLU A 518 17.06 9.82 14.54
N ARG A 519 16.09 9.35 15.27
CA ARG A 519 16.23 8.99 16.68
C ARG A 519 17.12 7.75 16.80
N SER A 520 18.05 7.72 17.73
CA SER A 520 19.00 6.62 17.90
C SER A 520 18.63 5.59 18.98
N ASP A 521 17.46 5.73 19.62
CA ASP A 521 16.99 4.83 20.68
C ASP A 521 16.00 3.77 20.17
N TYR A 522 16.31 3.11 19.09
CA TYR A 522 15.46 2.08 18.43
C TYR A 522 14.97 0.95 19.35
N THR A 523 15.53 0.81 20.54
CA THR A 523 15.10 -0.20 21.52
C THR A 523 13.92 0.26 22.36
N ARG A 524 13.57 1.54 22.36
CA ARG A 524 12.47 2.09 23.15
C ARG A 524 11.13 1.84 22.44
N ASP A 525 10.23 1.16 23.12
CA ASP A 525 8.82 1.12 22.70
C ASP A 525 8.14 2.43 23.10
N ILE A 526 8.13 3.41 22.19
CA ILE A 526 7.60 4.74 22.45
C ILE A 526 6.08 4.80 22.56
N VAL A 527 5.36 3.79 22.08
CA VAL A 527 3.90 3.70 22.25
C VAL A 527 3.58 3.29 23.69
N ALA A 528 4.30 2.30 24.22
CA ALA A 528 4.14 1.86 25.60
C ALA A 528 4.79 2.82 26.60
N LYS A 529 5.86 3.52 26.19
CA LYS A 529 6.62 4.46 27.01
C LYS A 529 6.91 5.74 26.22
N PRO A 530 5.92 6.63 26.03
CA PRO A 530 6.11 7.90 25.36
C PRO A 530 7.18 8.74 26.06
N TYR A 531 7.87 9.57 25.30
CA TYR A 531 8.79 10.55 25.88
C TYR A 531 8.02 11.58 26.71
N GLN A 532 8.53 11.87 27.90
CA GLN A 532 7.99 12.87 28.81
C GLN A 532 8.83 14.15 28.75
N ALA A 533 8.24 15.26 29.18
CA ALA A 533 8.98 16.50 29.34
C ALA A 533 10.19 16.29 30.30
N GLY A 534 11.32 16.85 29.93
CA GLY A 534 12.58 16.70 30.68
C GLY A 534 13.40 15.46 30.34
N GLU A 535 12.87 14.50 29.59
CA GLU A 535 13.66 13.36 29.13
C GLU A 535 14.61 13.75 28.00
N LYS A 536 15.79 13.10 27.97
CA LYS A 536 16.77 13.28 26.89
C LYS A 536 16.44 12.38 25.71
N LEU A 537 16.42 12.97 24.51
CA LEU A 537 16.18 12.32 23.25
C LEU A 537 17.49 12.23 22.45
N PRO A 538 18.01 11.04 22.18
CA PRO A 538 19.21 10.86 21.38
C PRO A 538 18.86 10.91 19.88
N PHE A 539 19.64 11.72 19.14
CA PHE A 539 19.56 11.82 17.68
C PHE A 539 20.88 11.47 17.02
N HIS A 540 20.81 11.00 15.79
CA HIS A 540 21.93 11.04 14.86
C HIS A 540 21.49 11.59 13.50
N TRP A 541 22.45 12.15 12.77
CA TRP A 541 22.26 12.64 11.40
C TRP A 541 23.34 12.06 10.51
N SER A 542 22.94 11.68 9.29
CA SER A 542 23.86 11.42 8.19
C SER A 542 23.92 12.64 7.30
N ILE A 543 25.12 13.07 6.94
CA ILE A 543 25.39 14.20 6.06
C ILE A 543 26.22 13.68 4.89
N VAL A 544 25.67 13.70 3.68
CA VAL A 544 26.36 13.28 2.47
C VAL A 544 26.79 14.50 1.70
N ASN A 545 28.07 14.57 1.33
CA ASN A 545 28.60 15.60 0.45
C ASN A 545 28.35 15.22 -1.00
N ASN A 546 27.38 15.88 -1.64
CA ASN A 546 27.04 15.66 -3.05
C ASN A 546 27.81 16.59 -4.02
N THR A 547 28.75 17.38 -3.52
CA THR A 547 29.60 18.24 -4.35
C THR A 547 30.79 17.46 -4.94
N SER A 548 31.46 18.06 -5.91
CA SER A 548 32.72 17.54 -6.46
C SER A 548 33.95 17.86 -5.59
N ASN A 549 33.82 18.65 -4.54
CA ASN A 549 34.91 19.14 -3.68
C ASN A 549 34.78 18.63 -2.26
N THR A 550 35.90 18.48 -1.55
CA THR A 550 35.89 18.27 -0.11
C THR A 550 35.33 19.52 0.58
N LEU A 551 34.38 19.33 1.50
CA LEU A 551 33.81 20.38 2.34
C LEU A 551 34.29 20.20 3.77
N HIS A 552 34.59 21.31 4.45
CA HIS A 552 34.89 21.31 5.88
C HIS A 552 33.64 21.70 6.68
N ILE A 553 33.14 20.80 7.51
CA ILE A 553 32.06 21.11 8.45
C ILE A 553 32.67 21.76 9.68
N ASP A 554 32.34 23.04 9.93
CA ASP A 554 32.81 23.80 11.05
C ASP A 554 32.09 23.44 12.35
N GLY A 555 30.82 23.00 12.24
CA GLY A 555 30.00 22.57 13.34
C GLY A 555 28.53 22.38 12.96
N ALA A 556 27.76 21.84 13.90
CA ALA A 556 26.33 21.65 13.71
C ALA A 556 25.53 21.86 14.99
N LYS A 557 24.29 22.33 14.81
CA LYS A 557 23.31 22.47 15.92
C LYS A 557 22.04 21.71 15.55
N GLY A 558 21.53 20.94 16.49
CA GLY A 558 20.28 20.23 16.41
C GLY A 558 19.07 21.10 16.76
N PRO A 559 17.91 20.47 17.01
CA PRO A 559 16.69 21.16 17.38
C PRO A 559 16.91 22.16 18.50
N LYS A 560 16.33 23.36 18.35
CA LYS A 560 16.47 24.50 19.33
C LYS A 560 17.90 24.90 19.61
N GLY A 561 18.83 24.68 18.70
CA GLY A 561 20.23 25.06 18.85
C GLY A 561 21.04 24.15 19.78
N THR A 562 20.55 22.94 20.06
CA THR A 562 21.31 21.93 20.80
C THR A 562 22.62 21.63 20.11
N GLU A 563 23.74 21.74 20.82
CA GLU A 563 25.06 21.40 20.27
C GLU A 563 25.11 19.91 19.88
N ILE A 564 25.70 19.64 18.72
CA ILE A 564 25.89 18.28 18.23
C ILE A 564 27.34 17.89 18.41
N GLU A 565 27.55 16.86 19.19
CA GLU A 565 28.85 16.26 19.41
C GLU A 565 29.30 15.55 18.10
N SER A 566 30.60 15.58 17.80
CA SER A 566 31.19 14.86 16.66
C SER A 566 30.76 15.29 15.23
N CYS A 567 30.26 16.50 15.05
CA CYS A 567 29.84 17.02 13.74
C CYS A 567 30.76 18.14 13.23
N SER A 568 32.03 17.83 13.05
CA SER A 568 33.03 18.74 12.48
C SER A 568 34.11 17.95 11.75
N GLY A 569 34.75 18.54 10.74
CA GLY A 569 35.81 17.95 9.95
C GLY A 569 35.48 17.85 8.45
N ASP A 570 36.37 17.23 7.70
CA ASP A 570 36.29 17.16 6.24
C ASP A 570 35.38 16.03 5.77
N ILE A 571 34.52 16.32 4.80
CA ILE A 571 33.72 15.34 4.08
C ILE A 571 34.16 15.35 2.61
N ALA A 572 34.73 14.25 2.14
CA ALA A 572 35.08 14.07 0.74
C ALA A 572 33.82 13.92 -0.15
N PRO A 573 33.92 14.21 -1.46
CA PRO A 573 32.80 13.98 -2.40
C PRO A 573 32.21 12.59 -2.29
N GLY A 574 30.88 12.49 -2.26
CA GLY A 574 30.14 11.23 -2.21
C GLY A 574 30.25 10.45 -0.88
N THR A 575 30.94 11.00 0.13
CA THR A 575 31.06 10.34 1.43
C THR A 575 30.07 10.86 2.45
N THR A 576 29.87 10.09 3.53
CA THR A 576 28.91 10.40 4.60
C THR A 576 29.62 10.67 5.92
N MET A 577 29.28 11.80 6.55
CA MET A 577 29.62 12.08 7.95
C MET A 577 28.43 11.72 8.85
N TRP A 578 28.70 11.07 9.96
CA TRP A 578 27.69 10.77 10.98
C TRP A 578 27.89 11.67 12.18
N CYS A 579 26.83 12.33 12.59
CA CYS A 579 26.77 13.23 13.73
C CYS A 579 25.73 12.73 14.72
N SER A 580 25.97 12.89 16.01
CA SER A 580 25.02 12.45 17.04
C SER A 580 24.95 13.43 18.20
N THR A 581 23.82 13.46 18.88
CA THR A 581 23.66 14.12 20.17
C THR A 581 22.79 13.29 21.09
N SER A 582 23.14 13.28 22.36
CA SER A 582 22.30 12.71 23.44
C SER A 582 21.67 13.80 24.30
N GLY A 583 21.90 15.07 23.93
CA GLY A 583 21.63 16.23 24.79
C GLY A 583 20.27 16.89 24.64
N TYR A 584 19.48 16.56 23.59
CA TYR A 584 18.20 17.21 23.39
C TYR A 584 17.21 16.86 24.51
N VAL A 585 16.63 17.88 25.14
CA VAL A 585 15.67 17.72 26.24
C VAL A 585 14.26 18.02 25.72
N VAL A 586 13.37 17.01 25.78
CA VAL A 586 11.98 17.12 25.35
C VAL A 586 11.23 18.14 26.18
N SER A 587 10.57 19.10 25.54
CA SER A 587 9.76 20.11 26.21
C SER A 587 8.36 19.59 26.57
N GLU A 588 7.65 20.30 27.47
CA GLU A 588 6.26 19.99 27.80
C GLU A 588 5.33 20.03 26.56
N GLN A 589 5.56 20.99 25.66
CA GLN A 589 4.79 21.13 24.45
C GLN A 589 4.98 19.92 23.53
N GLU A 590 6.20 19.49 23.30
CA GLU A 590 6.55 18.35 22.45
C GLU A 590 6.03 17.03 23.04
N ALA A 591 6.21 16.83 24.33
CA ALA A 591 5.65 15.67 25.02
C ALA A 591 4.11 15.63 24.91
N LYS A 592 3.44 16.79 25.01
CA LYS A 592 1.99 16.92 24.89
C LYS A 592 1.51 16.68 23.47
N GLN A 593 2.17 17.25 22.46
CA GLN A 593 1.85 17.01 21.03
C GLN A 593 2.27 15.63 20.56
N GLY A 594 3.32 15.05 21.16
CA GLY A 594 3.80 13.71 20.93
C GLY A 594 4.75 13.56 19.75
N TYR A 595 5.27 14.65 19.24
CA TYR A 595 6.29 14.69 18.18
C TYR A 595 7.18 15.92 18.30
N LEU A 596 8.33 15.88 17.61
CA LEU A 596 9.32 16.94 17.55
C LEU A 596 9.75 17.16 16.09
N ASP A 597 9.81 18.41 15.64
CA ASP A 597 10.44 18.77 14.39
C ASP A 597 11.96 18.60 14.50
N SER A 598 12.54 17.74 13.69
CA SER A 598 13.97 17.50 13.65
C SER A 598 14.64 18.50 12.71
N THR A 599 15.39 19.44 13.28
CA THR A 599 16.13 20.47 12.53
C THR A 599 17.62 20.28 12.76
N LEU A 600 18.41 20.34 11.69
CA LEU A 600 19.85 20.43 11.75
C LEU A 600 20.30 21.75 11.11
N THR A 601 21.13 22.50 11.81
CA THR A 601 21.82 23.68 11.27
C THR A 601 23.29 23.36 11.19
N LEU A 602 23.84 23.38 9.96
CA LEU A 602 25.25 23.16 9.67
C LEU A 602 25.95 24.47 9.36
N THR A 603 27.18 24.61 9.83
CA THR A 603 28.10 25.63 9.36
C THR A 603 29.27 24.92 8.70
N TYR A 604 29.56 25.23 7.43
CA TYR A 604 30.64 24.62 6.69
C TYR A 604 31.39 25.65 5.84
N THR A 605 32.63 25.34 5.53
CA THR A 605 33.50 26.18 4.71
C THR A 605 33.62 25.58 3.31
N GLN A 606 33.37 26.42 2.30
CA GLN A 606 33.55 26.11 0.90
C GLN A 606 34.47 27.17 0.25
N GLY A 607 35.70 26.82 -0.07
CA GLY A 607 36.74 27.77 -0.46
C GLY A 607 37.03 28.77 0.69
N ASP A 608 36.93 30.06 0.41
CA ASP A 608 37.16 31.13 1.39
C ASP A 608 35.83 31.58 2.09
N SER A 609 34.72 30.91 1.83
CA SER A 609 33.40 31.33 2.31
C SER A 609 32.84 30.34 3.32
N GLN A 610 32.39 30.88 4.46
CA GLN A 610 31.62 30.12 5.46
C GLN A 610 30.13 30.19 5.10
N VAL A 611 29.46 29.04 5.08
CA VAL A 611 28.04 28.90 4.73
C VAL A 611 27.30 28.29 5.91
N THR A 612 26.15 28.86 6.24
CA THR A 612 25.20 28.26 7.20
C THR A 612 24.03 27.65 6.44
N TYR A 613 23.74 26.39 6.72
CA TYR A 613 22.66 25.62 6.13
C TYR A 613 21.77 25.03 7.19
N SER A 614 20.47 25.28 7.11
CA SER A 614 19.49 24.72 8.04
C SER A 614 18.50 23.85 7.29
N VAL A 615 18.24 22.67 7.82
CA VAL A 615 17.24 21.73 7.28
C VAL A 615 16.33 21.24 8.39
N THR A 616 15.01 21.40 8.17
CA THR A 616 13.95 20.74 8.95
C THR A 616 13.38 19.67 8.05
N ARG A 617 13.57 18.40 8.39
CA ARG A 617 13.25 17.32 7.47
C ARG A 617 12.08 16.46 7.87
N PHE A 618 11.86 16.25 9.16
CA PHE A 618 10.80 15.35 9.60
C PHE A 618 10.48 15.53 11.07
N ASP A 619 9.26 15.16 11.40
CA ASP A 619 8.82 15.08 12.79
C ASP A 619 9.35 13.79 13.42
N GLN A 620 9.95 13.89 14.60
CA GLN A 620 10.30 12.72 15.39
C GLN A 620 9.18 12.36 16.35
N ASN A 621 8.74 11.12 16.30
CA ASN A 621 7.69 10.63 17.19
C ASN A 621 8.17 10.46 18.63
N LEU A 622 7.40 11.01 19.52
CA LEU A 622 7.64 10.96 20.96
C LEU A 622 6.60 10.10 21.71
N GLY A 623 5.70 9.44 20.96
CA GLY A 623 4.68 8.56 21.53
C GLY A 623 3.27 8.78 21.03
N LYS A 624 3.03 9.86 20.27
CA LYS A 624 1.76 10.07 19.56
C LYS A 624 2.03 10.18 18.08
N ARG A 625 1.14 9.59 17.30
CA ARG A 625 1.23 9.67 15.85
C ARG A 625 0.71 11.02 15.37
N ARG A 626 1.49 11.76 14.59
CA ARG A 626 0.97 12.90 13.85
C ARG A 626 -0.02 12.37 12.81
N MET A 627 -1.30 12.71 12.97
CA MET A 627 -2.28 12.48 11.90
C MET A 627 -1.98 13.47 10.79
N LEU A 628 -1.80 12.99 9.56
CA LEU A 628 -1.84 13.90 8.42
C LEU A 628 -3.18 14.62 8.42
N PRO A 629 -3.23 15.91 8.06
CA PRO A 629 -4.50 16.57 7.81
C PRO A 629 -5.30 15.69 6.85
N ALA A 630 -6.55 15.41 7.18
CA ALA A 630 -7.45 14.79 6.23
C ALA A 630 -7.34 15.56 4.92
N ALA A 631 -7.25 14.84 3.79
CA ALA A 631 -7.33 15.48 2.49
C ALA A 631 -8.54 16.44 2.55
N PRO A 632 -8.40 17.71 2.12
CA PRO A 632 -9.48 18.66 2.24
C PRO A 632 -10.72 18.01 1.62
N THR A 633 -11.76 17.88 2.43
CA THR A 633 -13.07 17.42 1.96
C THR A 633 -13.40 18.29 0.74
N PRO A 634 -13.75 17.73 -0.42
CA PRO A 634 -14.17 18.56 -1.54
C PRO A 634 -15.25 19.50 -1.02
N GLN A 635 -14.99 20.81 -1.05
CA GLN A 635 -16.06 21.77 -0.76
C GLN A 635 -17.21 21.42 -1.69
N PRO A 636 -18.45 21.35 -1.19
CA PRO A 636 -19.60 21.21 -2.06
C PRO A 636 -19.47 22.30 -3.13
N THR A 637 -19.35 21.90 -4.38
CA THR A 637 -19.43 22.83 -5.51
C THR A 637 -20.74 23.60 -5.34
N GLU A 638 -20.67 24.91 -5.12
CA GLU A 638 -21.85 25.76 -5.18
C GLU A 638 -22.55 25.42 -6.49
N GLN A 639 -23.78 24.93 -6.37
CA GLN A 639 -24.65 24.73 -7.53
C GLN A 639 -24.65 26.02 -8.33
N PRO A 640 -24.42 25.96 -9.65
CA PRO A 640 -24.56 27.17 -10.46
C PRO A 640 -25.97 27.74 -10.23
N THR A 641 -26.06 28.96 -9.72
CA THR A 641 -27.29 29.71 -9.65
C THR A 641 -27.88 29.72 -11.04
N GLN A 642 -29.04 29.10 -11.22
CA GLN A 642 -29.78 29.16 -12.46
C GLN A 642 -30.04 30.65 -12.78
N SER A 643 -29.53 31.10 -13.90
CA SER A 643 -29.89 32.39 -14.45
C SER A 643 -31.41 32.45 -14.61
N PRO A 644 -32.06 33.54 -14.21
CA PRO A 644 -33.51 33.67 -14.34
C PRO A 644 -33.90 33.56 -15.82
N THR A 645 -34.85 32.66 -16.11
CA THR A 645 -35.47 32.48 -17.41
C THR A 645 -36.08 33.81 -17.86
N PRO A 646 -35.83 34.33 -19.07
CA PRO A 646 -36.49 35.52 -19.56
C PRO A 646 -38.01 35.28 -19.68
N ALA A 647 -38.79 36.24 -19.21
CA ALA A 647 -40.24 36.21 -19.32
C ALA A 647 -40.67 36.18 -20.81
N PRO A 648 -41.77 35.48 -21.16
CA PRO A 648 -42.24 35.41 -22.54
C PRO A 648 -42.72 36.78 -23.02
N THR A 649 -42.13 37.27 -24.10
CA THR A 649 -42.55 38.45 -24.83
C THR A 649 -43.92 38.20 -25.45
N ALA A 650 -44.91 39.03 -25.11
CA ALA A 650 -46.24 39.02 -25.71
C ALA A 650 -46.18 39.43 -27.21
N SER A 651 -46.78 38.62 -28.09
CA SER A 651 -46.97 38.89 -29.48
C SER A 651 -47.92 40.06 -29.65
N PRO A 652 -47.68 40.99 -30.56
CA PRO A 652 -48.66 42.03 -30.89
C PRO A 652 -49.77 41.45 -31.76
N THR A 653 -51.03 41.71 -31.37
CA THR A 653 -52.23 41.45 -32.13
C THR A 653 -52.29 42.44 -33.32
N ALA A 654 -52.46 41.92 -34.53
CA ALA A 654 -52.74 42.66 -35.73
C ALA A 654 -54.23 43.12 -35.73
N THR A 655 -54.48 44.38 -36.01
CA THR A 655 -55.67 44.90 -36.58
C THR A 655 -55.45 45.26 -38.06
#